data_da3a3f040f5f238a19e182eac287c0b7
#
_entry.id   da3a3f040f5f238a19e182eac287c0b7
#
_cell.length_a   1.000
_cell.length_b   1.000
_cell.length_c   1.000
_cell.angle_alpha   90.00
_cell.angle_beta   90.00
_cell.angle_gamma   90.00
#
_symmetry.space_group_name_H-M   'P 1'
#
loop_
_entity.id
_entity.type
_entity.pdbx_description
1 polymer ?
#
loop_
_entity_poly.entity_id
_entity_poly.type
_entity_poly.pdbx_seq_one_letter_code
_entity_poly.pdbx_strand_id
1 'polypeptide(L)'
;MYPQEQWRIGAIGVLDSVPTALATLLFGPAKNYTYCSKIMLSLLNFRLMRALSAISMLLLCSFALPTVARAQSDQAVYTDALVNGWQNWSWATVNLANTTLVQSGSDSISVSAGPYQALYLHQTPFDSSTYSDLVFWINGGATGGQLLQVQATLNGAAQTVVTLPALAANNWQQISIPLSSLGVQNQPDMDGFWIQDRSGTTQPTFFVDTISITALPPPTVVNVTVNAADTVRVVDARHFGVNTAVWDSLLDTSITTNLLTAMGAGSLRFPGGSLSDDYHWATNTTDSNTWTWSTSFDQFAQVATAIGAQVFVTADYGSGTPAEAAAWVQESNVTNHYGFKYWEIGNECYGSWETDTNSVPHDPYTYAQRFQQYYTQMKAIDPTIKIGAVAVPGEDSYANNTNHPVVNPVTGVTHNGWTPVMLATLNSLGVTPDFLIYHRYPQNPGGESDEGLLLSNGTWSSDAADLRQQLNDYLGAAGPGVELDNTENNSVSSGPGKQTTSLVNGLFLADSICAAMNTEFNAVTWWDLRNGQETGNNNSSSLYGWRQYGDYGVVDSANPPGPADTYPTYYVERLLQHFVRGGDHLVSAASDYPFLSVCAAQRTAGGLTLLVVNNSASDALNANISISGASPGSAGTLYSYGIPQDNAAETGTGSADIATTPVTGLSTNFTYNFPAYSANVIAFGGASSASPTPTATRTATATASATSTPTATTTRTTTATATASRTVTATATITATATSTVTSTATATRTPTATATATSTVTATGTRTPTPTATSTATPTATQTATATATITATATATKTSTATATPTATATPAAIASVEPASLSWAGHAVGTTAAAKTVSLINKGTVALSVSSISITAGFSATNACTSPVMHLKHCSISVKFKPTVVGTITGTLTINDNAANSPQLVPLTGKGTK
;
A
#
# COMPACT_ATOMS: atom_id res chain seq x y z
N MET A 1 -11.95 -20.70 -2.24
CA MET A 1 -12.36 -21.81 -3.12
C MET A 1 -13.29 -21.28 -4.20
N TYR A 2 -12.82 -21.05 -5.36
CA TYR A 2 -13.66 -20.77 -6.52
C TYR A 2 -13.64 -21.96 -7.43
N PRO A 3 -14.78 -22.46 -7.90
CA PRO A 3 -14.82 -23.59 -8.83
C PRO A 3 -14.45 -23.10 -10.22
N GLN A 4 -13.46 -23.73 -10.81
CA GLN A 4 -13.16 -23.60 -12.23
C GLN A 4 -14.22 -24.34 -13.04
N GLU A 5 -15.02 -23.62 -13.78
CA GLU A 5 -15.85 -24.23 -14.81
C GLU A 5 -15.04 -24.47 -16.08
N GLN A 6 -14.87 -25.74 -16.39
CA GLN A 6 -14.26 -26.19 -17.63
C GLN A 6 -15.22 -25.96 -18.79
N TRP A 7 -14.87 -25.05 -19.68
CA TRP A 7 -15.55 -24.94 -20.97
C TRP A 7 -15.03 -25.99 -21.95
N ARG A 8 -15.88 -26.94 -22.23
CA ARG A 8 -15.68 -27.84 -23.37
C ARG A 8 -16.12 -27.15 -24.64
N ILE A 9 -15.21 -27.04 -25.60
CA ILE A 9 -15.49 -26.60 -26.95
C ILE A 9 -16.33 -27.65 -27.64
N GLY A 10 -17.58 -27.33 -27.91
CA GLY A 10 -18.46 -28.07 -28.77
C GLY A 10 -18.59 -27.36 -30.11
N ALA A 11 -17.94 -27.89 -31.11
CA ALA A 11 -18.11 -27.39 -32.47
C ALA A 11 -19.44 -27.87 -33.06
N ILE A 12 -20.31 -26.96 -33.35
CA ILE A 12 -21.40 -27.19 -34.34
C ILE A 12 -21.49 -25.96 -35.23
N GLY A 13 -21.21 -26.19 -36.47
CA GLY A 13 -21.43 -25.18 -37.52
C GLY A 13 -22.88 -25.04 -37.89
N VAL A 14 -23.24 -23.88 -38.28
CA VAL A 14 -24.32 -23.63 -39.28
C VAL A 14 -23.89 -22.41 -40.09
N LEU A 15 -23.58 -22.65 -41.35
CA LEU A 15 -23.70 -21.66 -42.39
C LEU A 15 -25.18 -21.44 -42.65
N ASP A 16 -25.65 -20.18 -42.74
CA ASP A 16 -26.38 -19.71 -43.88
C ASP A 16 -26.94 -18.30 -43.69
N SER A 17 -27.01 -17.62 -44.81
CA SER A 17 -27.81 -16.44 -45.13
C SER A 17 -27.24 -15.07 -44.79
N VAL A 18 -26.46 -14.56 -45.74
CA VAL A 18 -26.43 -13.12 -46.05
C VAL A 18 -27.19 -12.93 -47.35
N PRO A 19 -28.16 -12.02 -47.43
CA PRO A 19 -28.96 -11.81 -48.65
C PRO A 19 -28.13 -11.13 -49.73
N THR A 20 -28.10 -11.76 -50.88
CA THR A 20 -27.57 -11.25 -52.14
C THR A 20 -28.48 -10.19 -52.70
N ALA A 21 -28.17 -8.95 -52.45
CA ALA A 21 -28.87 -7.83 -53.08
C ALA A 21 -28.02 -6.56 -53.16
N LEU A 22 -26.91 -6.63 -53.88
CA LEU A 22 -26.26 -5.44 -54.46
C LEU A 22 -25.17 -5.81 -55.48
N ALA A 23 -25.47 -6.71 -56.41
CA ALA A 23 -24.56 -7.08 -57.50
C ALA A 23 -25.28 -7.22 -58.84
N THR A 24 -26.17 -6.28 -59.14
CA THR A 24 -26.79 -6.29 -60.46
C THR A 24 -27.11 -4.87 -60.93
N LEU A 25 -26.07 -4.08 -61.08
CA LEU A 25 -26.19 -2.79 -61.76
C LEU A 25 -24.81 -2.26 -62.10
N LEU A 26 -24.16 -2.87 -63.02
CA LEU A 26 -23.03 -2.32 -63.82
C LEU A 26 -22.24 -3.47 -64.44
N PHE A 27 -22.81 -4.11 -65.45
CA PHE A 27 -22.01 -4.74 -66.54
C PHE A 27 -22.97 -5.35 -67.57
N GLY A 28 -23.37 -4.55 -68.54
CA GLY A 28 -23.89 -5.04 -69.83
C GLY A 28 -22.68 -5.33 -70.74
N PRO A 29 -22.85 -6.27 -71.70
CA PRO A 29 -21.74 -6.75 -72.54
C PRO A 29 -21.39 -5.81 -73.65
N ALA A 30 -20.17 -5.42 -73.83
CA ALA A 30 -19.63 -4.75 -74.96
C ALA A 30 -18.26 -5.27 -75.36
N LYS A 31 -18.10 -5.40 -76.67
CA LYS A 31 -16.93 -5.98 -77.34
C LYS A 31 -15.85 -4.92 -77.60
N ASN A 32 -14.60 -5.42 -77.50
CA ASN A 32 -13.44 -4.85 -78.18
C ASN A 32 -13.19 -3.32 -78.08
N TYR A 33 -12.17 -2.96 -77.29
CA TYR A 33 -11.11 -2.04 -77.69
C TYR A 33 -9.92 -2.21 -76.82
N THR A 34 -8.86 -2.74 -77.38
CA THR A 34 -7.60 -2.91 -76.80
C THR A 34 -6.67 -1.75 -77.14
N TYR A 35 -5.81 -1.33 -76.23
CA TYR A 35 -4.68 -0.41 -76.39
C TYR A 35 -4.79 1.06 -76.00
N CYS A 36 -5.82 1.52 -75.26
CA CYS A 36 -5.72 2.90 -74.74
C CYS A 36 -5.98 3.04 -73.21
N SER A 37 -6.34 1.95 -72.50
CA SER A 37 -6.78 2.00 -71.12
C SER A 37 -5.62 1.79 -70.05
N LYS A 38 -4.47 1.32 -70.50
CA LYS A 38 -3.41 1.04 -69.54
C LYS A 38 -2.70 2.29 -69.02
N ILE A 39 -2.63 3.36 -69.71
CA ILE A 39 -1.96 4.60 -69.31
C ILE A 39 -2.90 5.46 -68.41
N MET A 40 -4.21 5.48 -68.75
CA MET A 40 -5.18 6.22 -67.92
C MET A 40 -5.51 5.57 -66.59
N LEU A 41 -5.51 4.23 -66.53
CA LEU A 41 -5.71 3.48 -65.32
C LEU A 41 -4.49 3.60 -64.34
N SER A 42 -3.28 3.68 -64.89
CA SER A 42 -2.07 3.90 -64.11
C SER A 42 -2.04 5.30 -63.51
N LEU A 43 -2.47 6.33 -64.19
CA LEU A 43 -2.52 7.70 -63.70
C LEU A 43 -3.68 7.93 -62.71
N LEU A 44 -4.80 7.23 -62.88
CA LEU A 44 -5.90 7.30 -61.92
C LEU A 44 -5.60 6.56 -60.63
N ASN A 45 -4.98 5.39 -60.71
CA ASN A 45 -4.52 4.64 -59.55
C ASN A 45 -3.41 5.40 -58.77
N PHE A 46 -2.52 6.12 -59.48
CA PHE A 46 -1.47 6.91 -58.85
C PHE A 46 -2.01 8.15 -58.13
N ARG A 47 -3.11 8.73 -58.62
CA ARG A 47 -3.79 9.84 -57.92
C ARG A 47 -4.68 9.34 -56.79
N LEU A 48 -5.32 8.18 -56.95
CA LEU A 48 -6.13 7.57 -55.90
C LEU A 48 -5.26 7.05 -54.74
N MET A 49 -4.11 6.42 -55.05
CA MET A 49 -3.16 6.01 -54.03
C MET A 49 -2.53 7.20 -53.30
N ARG A 50 -2.25 8.31 -53.98
CA ARG A 50 -1.77 9.52 -53.30
C ARG A 50 -2.85 10.20 -52.48
N ALA A 51 -4.10 10.16 -52.90
CA ALA A 51 -5.21 10.67 -52.10
C ALA A 51 -5.51 9.75 -50.90
N LEU A 52 -5.47 8.45 -51.06
CA LEU A 52 -5.62 7.48 -49.96
C LEU A 52 -4.42 7.51 -49.01
N SER A 53 -3.19 7.69 -49.51
CA SER A 53 -2.01 7.92 -48.69
C SER A 53 -2.09 9.23 -47.94
N ALA A 54 -2.57 10.30 -48.56
CA ALA A 54 -2.74 11.58 -47.88
C ALA A 54 -3.88 11.56 -46.85
N ILE A 55 -4.96 10.83 -47.11
CA ILE A 55 -6.06 10.64 -46.19
C ILE A 55 -5.64 9.70 -45.04
N SER A 56 -4.89 8.65 -45.30
CA SER A 56 -4.29 7.81 -44.26
C SER A 56 -3.27 8.56 -43.43
N MET A 57 -2.46 9.43 -44.03
CA MET A 57 -1.49 10.25 -43.32
C MET A 57 -2.17 11.38 -42.53
N LEU A 58 -3.29 11.93 -43.02
CA LEU A 58 -4.14 12.85 -42.25
C LEU A 58 -4.92 12.14 -41.12
N LEU A 59 -5.38 10.93 -41.35
CA LEU A 59 -6.01 10.13 -40.30
C LEU A 59 -4.99 9.61 -39.25
N LEU A 60 -3.78 9.27 -39.67
CA LEU A 60 -2.69 8.93 -38.75
C LEU A 60 -2.16 10.15 -37.99
N CYS A 61 -2.19 11.34 -38.60
CA CYS A 61 -1.87 12.58 -37.87
C CYS A 61 -3.00 13.06 -36.93
N SER A 62 -4.22 12.58 -37.08
CA SER A 62 -5.33 12.94 -36.19
C SER A 62 -5.49 11.97 -35.01
N PHE A 63 -4.69 10.91 -34.94
CA PHE A 63 -4.61 10.01 -33.78
C PHE A 63 -3.29 10.12 -32.97
N ALA A 64 -2.38 10.98 -33.41
CA ALA A 64 -1.21 11.36 -32.66
C ALA A 64 -1.41 12.79 -32.09
N LEU A 65 -2.52 12.98 -31.41
CA LEU A 65 -2.53 13.98 -30.35
C LEU A 65 -1.68 13.36 -29.24
N PRO A 66 -0.63 14.02 -28.81
CA PRO A 66 -0.04 13.62 -27.55
C PRO A 66 -1.19 13.64 -26.54
N THR A 67 -1.42 12.55 -25.87
CA THR A 67 -2.17 12.59 -24.62
C THR A 67 -1.46 13.64 -23.81
N VAL A 68 -2.08 14.79 -23.67
CA VAL A 68 -1.58 15.83 -22.78
C VAL A 68 -1.58 15.17 -21.41
N ALA A 69 -0.42 14.80 -20.96
CA ALA A 69 -0.27 14.31 -19.62
C ALA A 69 -0.89 15.38 -18.72
N ARG A 70 -1.78 14.99 -17.87
CA ARG A 70 -2.62 15.89 -17.10
C ARG A 70 -1.81 16.31 -15.88
N ALA A 71 -1.55 17.61 -15.75
CA ALA A 71 -1.15 18.14 -14.47
C ALA A 71 -2.14 17.67 -13.41
N GLN A 72 -1.68 17.53 -12.20
CA GLN A 72 -2.58 17.28 -11.08
C GLN A 72 -3.79 18.20 -11.23
N SER A 73 -4.96 17.62 -11.19
CA SER A 73 -6.20 18.38 -11.33
C SER A 73 -6.76 18.72 -9.97
N ASP A 74 -7.44 19.85 -9.89
CA ASP A 74 -8.25 20.16 -8.71
C ASP A 74 -9.15 18.97 -8.37
N GLN A 75 -9.20 18.61 -7.11
CA GLN A 75 -10.14 17.62 -6.62
C GLN A 75 -11.52 18.24 -6.53
N ALA A 76 -12.37 17.98 -7.49
CA ALA A 76 -13.75 18.42 -7.42
C ALA A 76 -14.49 17.68 -6.30
N VAL A 77 -15.19 18.46 -5.46
CA VAL A 77 -15.99 17.95 -4.34
C VAL A 77 -17.47 17.98 -4.72
N TYR A 78 -17.92 19.11 -5.23
CA TYR A 78 -19.29 19.33 -5.70
C TYR A 78 -19.29 20.18 -6.99
N THR A 79 -20.02 19.69 -7.99
CA THR A 79 -20.31 20.43 -9.23
C THR A 79 -21.82 20.69 -9.34
N ASP A 80 -22.59 19.74 -9.88
CA ASP A 80 -24.08 19.69 -9.78
C ASP A 80 -24.49 18.55 -8.83
N ALA A 81 -23.52 17.79 -8.32
CA ALA A 81 -23.67 16.70 -7.35
C ALA A 81 -22.34 16.49 -6.65
N LEU A 82 -22.33 15.72 -5.58
CA LEU A 82 -21.10 15.23 -4.98
C LEU A 82 -20.40 14.26 -5.93
N VAL A 83 -19.10 14.42 -6.12
CA VAL A 83 -18.26 13.66 -7.03
C VAL A 83 -17.05 13.09 -6.31
N ASN A 84 -16.27 12.24 -6.97
CA ASN A 84 -14.98 11.71 -6.47
C ASN A 84 -15.07 11.08 -5.06
N GLY A 85 -16.18 10.38 -4.77
CA GLY A 85 -16.34 9.67 -3.51
C GLY A 85 -16.78 10.52 -2.32
N TRP A 86 -16.94 11.83 -2.48
CA TRP A 86 -17.42 12.69 -1.42
C TRP A 86 -18.86 12.37 -0.99
N GLN A 87 -19.14 12.44 0.29
CA GLN A 87 -20.38 12.07 0.94
C GLN A 87 -20.93 13.22 1.78
N ASN A 88 -22.26 13.27 1.94
CA ASN A 88 -22.93 14.22 2.81
C ASN A 88 -23.10 13.65 4.22
N TRP A 89 -22.32 14.16 5.16
CA TRP A 89 -22.41 13.84 6.58
C TRP A 89 -22.96 15.00 7.43
N SER A 90 -23.66 15.94 6.79
CA SER A 90 -24.18 17.16 7.42
C SER A 90 -25.13 16.88 8.58
N TRP A 91 -25.06 17.72 9.60
CA TRP A 91 -26.06 17.79 10.67
C TRP A 91 -26.94 19.05 10.60
N ALA A 92 -26.79 19.88 9.55
CA ALA A 92 -27.79 20.88 9.12
C ALA A 92 -28.80 20.25 8.14
N THR A 93 -29.89 20.93 7.88
CA THR A 93 -30.81 20.55 6.80
C THR A 93 -30.22 21.00 5.46
N VAL A 94 -29.88 20.03 4.59
CA VAL A 94 -29.18 20.24 3.33
C VAL A 94 -29.99 19.66 2.16
N ASN A 95 -30.08 20.42 1.07
CA ASN A 95 -30.52 19.92 -0.23
C ASN A 95 -29.41 20.07 -1.25
N LEU A 96 -28.86 18.94 -1.73
CA LEU A 96 -27.76 18.87 -2.67
C LEU A 96 -28.18 19.10 -4.14
N ALA A 97 -29.45 19.23 -4.41
CA ALA A 97 -30.00 19.43 -5.76
C ALA A 97 -30.95 20.63 -5.76
N ASN A 98 -30.49 21.77 -5.28
CA ASN A 98 -31.24 22.99 -5.30
C ASN A 98 -31.11 23.71 -6.64
N THR A 99 -32.22 23.96 -7.31
CA THR A 99 -32.32 24.61 -8.62
C THR A 99 -32.71 26.08 -8.58
N THR A 100 -32.97 26.66 -7.39
CA THR A 100 -33.53 28.00 -7.26
C THR A 100 -32.49 29.11 -7.24
N LEU A 101 -31.29 28.85 -6.78
CA LEU A 101 -30.17 29.78 -6.74
C LEU A 101 -28.90 29.00 -6.99
N VAL A 102 -28.38 29.07 -8.22
CA VAL A 102 -27.24 28.29 -8.72
C VAL A 102 -26.17 29.25 -9.21
N GLN A 103 -24.91 28.93 -8.94
CA GLN A 103 -23.75 29.69 -9.42
C GLN A 103 -23.28 29.17 -10.77
N SER A 104 -23.22 27.83 -10.92
CA SER A 104 -22.75 27.15 -12.12
C SER A 104 -23.51 25.84 -12.31
N GLY A 105 -23.70 25.41 -13.55
CA GLY A 105 -24.40 24.17 -13.85
C GLY A 105 -25.92 24.27 -13.66
N SER A 106 -26.52 23.24 -13.10
CA SER A 106 -27.97 23.12 -12.91
C SER A 106 -28.40 23.14 -11.44
N ASP A 107 -27.51 22.76 -10.54
CA ASP A 107 -27.80 22.54 -9.14
C ASP A 107 -26.77 23.20 -8.20
N SER A 108 -27.21 23.55 -7.01
CA SER A 108 -26.37 24.01 -5.89
C SER A 108 -26.76 23.32 -4.60
N ILE A 109 -26.01 23.54 -3.55
CA ILE A 109 -26.37 23.07 -2.19
C ILE A 109 -27.09 24.18 -1.45
N SER A 110 -28.35 23.97 -1.03
CA SER A 110 -29.00 24.87 -0.07
C SER A 110 -28.85 24.33 1.35
N VAL A 111 -28.50 25.21 2.29
CA VAL A 111 -28.22 24.87 3.68
C VAL A 111 -29.07 25.71 4.62
N SER A 112 -29.83 25.03 5.46
CA SER A 112 -30.57 25.65 6.57
C SER A 112 -29.99 25.17 7.89
N ALA A 113 -29.17 26.02 8.51
CA ALA A 113 -28.41 25.66 9.70
C ALA A 113 -29.07 26.23 10.96
N GLY A 114 -29.45 25.36 11.90
CA GLY A 114 -29.77 25.73 13.27
C GLY A 114 -28.48 26.03 14.08
N PRO A 115 -28.61 26.29 15.40
CA PRO A 115 -27.48 26.60 16.27
C PRO A 115 -26.36 25.55 16.16
N TYR A 116 -25.18 25.99 15.76
CA TYR A 116 -23.98 25.17 15.59
C TYR A 116 -24.13 24.01 14.59
N GLN A 117 -25.11 24.05 13.71
CA GLN A 117 -25.27 23.07 12.64
C GLN A 117 -24.40 23.40 11.43
N ALA A 118 -24.02 22.37 10.66
CA ALA A 118 -23.10 22.47 9.55
C ALA A 118 -23.50 21.65 8.31
N LEU A 119 -23.12 22.16 7.16
CA LEU A 119 -22.84 21.35 5.96
C LEU A 119 -21.50 20.66 6.19
N TYR A 120 -21.47 19.33 6.27
CA TYR A 120 -20.25 18.53 6.39
C TYR A 120 -20.11 17.58 5.20
N LEU A 121 -19.05 17.77 4.44
CA LEU A 121 -18.68 16.91 3.32
C LEU A 121 -17.46 16.09 3.72
N HIS A 122 -17.55 14.80 3.51
CA HIS A 122 -16.58 13.81 3.98
C HIS A 122 -16.25 12.81 2.89
N GLN A 123 -15.03 12.26 2.90
CA GLN A 123 -14.60 11.14 2.05
C GLN A 123 -13.59 10.24 2.80
N THR A 124 -13.13 9.20 2.14
CA THR A 124 -11.99 8.40 2.61
C THR A 124 -10.76 9.30 2.81
N PRO A 125 -9.99 9.13 3.89
CA PRO A 125 -8.77 9.90 4.11
C PRO A 125 -7.82 9.89 2.91
N PHE A 126 -7.24 11.04 2.61
CA PHE A 126 -6.31 11.25 1.50
C PHE A 126 -5.18 12.20 1.89
N ASP A 127 -4.06 12.10 1.17
CA ASP A 127 -2.92 12.99 1.36
C ASP A 127 -3.18 14.39 0.78
N SER A 128 -3.12 15.40 1.61
CA SER A 128 -3.32 16.81 1.24
C SER A 128 -2.07 17.52 0.76
N SER A 129 -0.92 16.84 0.70
CA SER A 129 0.37 17.47 0.37
C SER A 129 0.43 18.06 -1.04
N THR A 130 -0.41 17.56 -1.94
CA THR A 130 -0.49 17.98 -3.34
C THR A 130 -1.52 19.07 -3.61
N TYR A 131 -2.21 19.53 -2.56
CA TYR A 131 -3.26 20.54 -2.65
C TYR A 131 -2.89 21.81 -1.89
N SER A 132 -3.46 22.96 -2.31
CA SER A 132 -3.17 24.27 -1.72
C SER A 132 -4.36 24.86 -0.96
N ASP A 133 -5.54 24.86 -1.52
CA ASP A 133 -6.68 25.61 -1.02
C ASP A 133 -7.99 24.83 -1.12
N LEU A 134 -8.87 25.00 -0.14
CA LEU A 134 -10.29 24.70 -0.25
C LEU A 134 -11.01 25.90 -0.89
N VAL A 135 -11.60 25.68 -2.06
CA VAL A 135 -12.30 26.71 -2.83
C VAL A 135 -13.78 26.36 -3.00
N PHE A 136 -14.65 27.32 -2.77
CA PHE A 136 -16.08 27.16 -3.00
C PHE A 136 -16.77 28.50 -3.23
N TRP A 137 -17.90 28.48 -3.91
CA TRP A 137 -18.79 29.62 -4.00
C TRP A 137 -19.87 29.57 -2.94
N ILE A 138 -20.18 30.72 -2.34
CA ILE A 138 -21.20 30.81 -1.29
C ILE A 138 -22.08 32.05 -1.47
N ASN A 139 -23.37 31.94 -1.17
CA ASN A 139 -24.34 33.01 -1.31
C ASN A 139 -25.26 33.08 -0.08
N GLY A 140 -25.45 34.27 0.48
CA GLY A 140 -26.24 34.50 1.69
C GLY A 140 -27.76 34.43 1.48
N GLY A 141 -28.23 34.04 0.29
CA GLY A 141 -29.64 34.01 -0.03
C GLY A 141 -30.30 35.40 0.05
N ALA A 142 -31.62 35.42 0.23
CA ALA A 142 -32.37 36.66 0.17
C ALA A 142 -32.06 37.64 1.31
N THR A 143 -31.60 37.18 2.46
CA THR A 143 -31.39 38.01 3.68
C THR A 143 -29.92 38.32 3.96
N GLY A 144 -29.00 37.41 3.64
CA GLY A 144 -27.60 37.56 4.03
C GLY A 144 -27.35 37.52 5.55
N GLY A 145 -26.20 37.93 5.96
CA GLY A 145 -25.85 38.14 7.38
C GLY A 145 -25.46 36.88 8.14
N GLN A 146 -25.37 35.73 7.49
CA GLN A 146 -24.97 34.48 8.14
C GLN A 146 -23.56 34.59 8.71
N LEU A 147 -23.40 34.09 9.94
CA LEU A 147 -22.15 34.07 10.69
C LEU A 147 -21.62 32.63 10.69
N LEU A 148 -20.72 32.32 9.75
CA LEU A 148 -20.23 30.98 9.51
C LEU A 148 -18.73 30.85 9.81
N GLN A 149 -18.30 29.61 10.02
CA GLN A 149 -16.91 29.19 10.12
C GLN A 149 -16.68 27.93 9.30
N VAL A 150 -15.42 27.71 8.92
CA VAL A 150 -14.98 26.51 8.22
C VAL A 150 -13.93 25.79 9.06
N GLN A 151 -14.03 24.48 9.16
CA GLN A 151 -12.99 23.61 9.70
C GLN A 151 -12.83 22.41 8.79
N ALA A 152 -11.60 21.90 8.67
CA ALA A 152 -11.31 20.64 8.04
C ALA A 152 -11.07 19.56 9.10
N THR A 153 -11.02 18.30 8.66
CA THR A 153 -10.84 17.13 9.53
C THR A 153 -9.67 16.26 9.08
N LEU A 154 -9.00 15.66 10.08
CA LEU A 154 -8.03 14.58 9.91
C LEU A 154 -8.56 13.38 10.68
N ASN A 155 -8.84 12.27 10.00
CA ASN A 155 -9.48 11.08 10.59
C ASN A 155 -10.69 11.43 11.50
N GLY A 156 -11.56 12.32 11.03
CA GLY A 156 -12.74 12.80 11.74
C GLY A 156 -12.44 13.85 12.83
N ALA A 157 -11.20 14.14 13.14
CA ALA A 157 -10.83 15.10 14.17
C ALA A 157 -10.75 16.52 13.61
N ALA A 158 -11.58 17.44 14.14
CA ALA A 158 -11.62 18.84 13.72
C ALA A 158 -10.29 19.57 13.94
N GLN A 159 -9.88 20.32 12.93
CA GLN A 159 -8.64 21.10 12.95
C GLN A 159 -8.92 22.60 13.14
N THR A 160 -8.03 23.48 12.66
CA THR A 160 -8.08 24.92 12.87
C THR A 160 -9.36 25.53 12.30
N VAL A 161 -9.98 26.42 13.08
CA VAL A 161 -11.17 27.19 12.68
C VAL A 161 -10.78 28.38 11.83
N VAL A 162 -11.44 28.54 10.69
CA VAL A 162 -11.39 29.76 9.87
C VAL A 162 -12.78 30.39 9.84
N THR A 163 -12.89 31.63 10.30
CA THR A 163 -14.16 32.33 10.30
C THR A 163 -14.42 33.06 8.98
N LEU A 164 -15.62 32.93 8.47
CA LEU A 164 -16.03 33.69 7.27
C LEU A 164 -16.60 35.08 7.67
N PRO A 165 -16.44 36.09 6.80
CA PRO A 165 -17.23 37.32 6.89
C PRO A 165 -18.71 37.03 6.83
N ALA A 166 -19.55 37.93 7.41
CA ALA A 166 -21.00 37.81 7.26
C ALA A 166 -21.41 37.85 5.78
N LEU A 167 -22.18 36.88 5.35
CA LEU A 167 -22.52 36.74 3.94
C LEU A 167 -23.39 37.88 3.42
N ALA A 168 -23.13 38.32 2.21
CA ALA A 168 -23.96 39.31 1.53
C ALA A 168 -25.26 38.66 0.97
N ALA A 169 -26.36 39.39 1.04
CA ALA A 169 -27.64 38.99 0.48
C ALA A 169 -27.55 38.91 -1.06
N ASN A 170 -28.09 37.84 -1.64
CA ASN A 170 -28.24 37.65 -3.10
C ASN A 170 -26.93 37.83 -3.87
N ASN A 171 -25.80 37.48 -3.24
CA ASN A 171 -24.51 37.67 -3.84
C ASN A 171 -23.64 36.40 -3.74
N TRP A 172 -23.26 35.85 -4.89
CA TRP A 172 -22.28 34.79 -4.95
C TRP A 172 -20.88 35.38 -4.74
N GLN A 173 -20.15 34.82 -3.81
CA GLN A 173 -18.75 35.14 -3.57
C GLN A 173 -17.93 33.86 -3.53
N GLN A 174 -16.77 33.88 -4.16
CA GLN A 174 -15.83 32.78 -4.07
C GLN A 174 -15.02 32.94 -2.79
N ILE A 175 -14.92 31.85 -2.06
CA ILE A 175 -14.07 31.72 -0.88
C ILE A 175 -12.93 30.80 -1.25
N SER A 176 -11.71 31.21 -0.96
CA SER A 176 -10.51 30.36 -1.04
C SER A 176 -9.85 30.39 0.34
N ILE A 177 -9.62 29.22 0.91
CA ILE A 177 -9.01 29.07 2.24
C ILE A 177 -7.81 28.14 2.10
N PRO A 178 -6.59 28.65 2.34
CA PRO A 178 -5.41 27.77 2.34
C PRO A 178 -5.57 26.61 3.30
N LEU A 179 -5.23 25.40 2.87
CA LEU A 179 -5.25 24.21 3.71
C LEU A 179 -4.37 24.36 4.96
N SER A 180 -3.29 25.13 4.86
CA SER A 180 -2.45 25.53 6.00
C SER A 180 -3.21 26.33 7.06
N SER A 181 -4.15 27.18 6.65
CA SER A 181 -4.99 27.95 7.56
C SER A 181 -6.03 27.06 8.27
N LEU A 182 -6.43 25.99 7.65
CA LEU A 182 -7.32 24.98 8.22
C LEU A 182 -6.56 23.93 9.05
N GLY A 183 -5.22 23.96 9.06
CA GLY A 183 -4.39 23.03 9.82
C GLY A 183 -4.28 21.64 9.20
N VAL A 184 -4.58 21.50 7.91
CA VAL A 184 -4.59 20.23 7.20
C VAL A 184 -3.65 20.16 5.99
N GLN A 185 -2.75 21.14 5.83
CA GLN A 185 -1.74 21.11 4.78
C GLN A 185 -0.67 20.07 5.07
N ASN A 186 -0.25 19.30 4.06
CA ASN A 186 0.76 18.24 4.16
C ASN A 186 0.41 17.19 5.24
N GLN A 187 -0.82 16.76 5.25
CA GLN A 187 -1.30 15.72 6.15
C GLN A 187 -1.77 14.51 5.33
N PRO A 188 -1.43 13.28 5.75
CA PRO A 188 -1.75 12.08 4.98
C PRO A 188 -3.20 11.63 5.12
N ASP A 189 -3.96 12.25 6.01
CA ASP A 189 -5.23 11.75 6.53
C ASP A 189 -6.37 12.79 6.55
N MET A 190 -6.32 13.76 5.65
CA MET A 190 -7.45 14.69 5.46
C MET A 190 -8.67 13.92 4.93
N ASP A 191 -9.80 14.03 5.63
CA ASP A 191 -11.00 13.26 5.32
C ASP A 191 -12.28 14.09 5.17
N GLY A 192 -12.22 15.39 5.40
CA GLY A 192 -13.41 16.21 5.24
C GLY A 192 -13.27 17.66 5.66
N PHE A 193 -14.36 18.38 5.50
CA PHE A 193 -14.50 19.75 6.00
C PHE A 193 -15.98 20.10 6.19
N TRP A 194 -16.27 21.09 7.05
CA TRP A 194 -17.60 21.60 7.24
C TRP A 194 -17.67 23.12 7.22
N ILE A 195 -18.86 23.63 6.84
CA ILE A 195 -19.27 25.04 6.92
C ILE A 195 -20.37 25.11 7.97
N GLN A 196 -20.06 25.72 9.12
CA GLN A 196 -20.85 25.67 10.36
C GLN A 196 -21.35 27.02 10.81
N ASP A 197 -22.56 27.10 11.38
CA ASP A 197 -22.96 28.24 12.19
C ASP A 197 -22.06 28.41 13.41
N ARG A 198 -21.50 29.61 13.60
CA ARG A 198 -20.66 29.99 14.77
C ARG A 198 -21.37 30.88 15.77
N SER A 199 -22.60 31.29 15.49
CA SER A 199 -23.32 32.26 16.34
C SER A 199 -24.14 31.58 17.45
N GLY A 200 -24.41 30.27 17.33
CA GLY A 200 -25.30 29.57 18.22
C GLY A 200 -26.78 29.94 18.00
N THR A 201 -27.12 30.51 16.86
CA THR A 201 -28.50 30.89 16.50
C THR A 201 -28.84 30.34 15.11
N THR A 202 -30.12 30.15 14.85
CA THR A 202 -30.55 29.70 13.51
C THR A 202 -30.18 30.72 12.46
N GLN A 203 -29.48 30.28 11.41
CA GLN A 203 -29.05 31.12 10.30
C GLN A 203 -30.14 31.15 9.20
N PRO A 204 -30.29 32.28 8.48
CA PRO A 204 -31.02 32.28 7.21
C PRO A 204 -30.39 31.25 6.25
N THR A 205 -31.22 30.65 5.38
CA THR A 205 -30.74 29.73 4.35
C THR A 205 -29.68 30.38 3.48
N PHE A 206 -28.55 29.69 3.33
CA PHE A 206 -27.47 30.06 2.44
C PHE A 206 -27.23 28.95 1.40
N PHE A 207 -26.46 29.25 0.38
CA PHE A 207 -26.21 28.36 -0.75
C PHE A 207 -24.72 28.21 -0.97
N VAL A 208 -24.30 26.99 -1.32
CA VAL A 208 -22.92 26.69 -1.64
C VAL A 208 -22.89 25.97 -2.99
N ASP A 209 -21.86 26.25 -3.79
CA ASP A 209 -21.74 25.70 -5.14
C ASP A 209 -20.30 25.59 -5.58
N THR A 210 -20.01 24.73 -6.55
CA THR A 210 -18.69 24.59 -7.19
C THR A 210 -17.58 24.50 -6.16
N ILE A 211 -17.55 23.38 -5.44
CA ILE A 211 -16.57 23.14 -4.38
C ILE A 211 -15.42 22.30 -4.94
N SER A 212 -14.19 22.74 -4.70
CA SER A 212 -12.98 21.98 -5.06
C SER A 212 -11.87 22.18 -4.03
N ILE A 213 -10.95 21.22 -3.98
CA ILE A 213 -9.65 21.38 -3.35
C ILE A 213 -8.67 21.58 -4.48
N THR A 214 -8.04 22.77 -4.56
CA THR A 214 -7.19 23.14 -5.69
C THR A 214 -5.83 22.47 -5.61
N ALA A 215 -5.36 21.98 -6.73
CA ALA A 215 -4.05 21.39 -6.84
C ALA A 215 -2.95 22.42 -6.56
N LEU A 216 -1.90 21.96 -5.88
CA LEU A 216 -0.69 22.75 -5.70
C LEU A 216 0.00 22.88 -7.06
N PRO A 217 0.21 24.09 -7.59
CA PRO A 217 0.89 24.22 -8.87
C PRO A 217 2.34 23.74 -8.71
N PRO A 218 2.89 23.03 -9.71
CA PRO A 218 4.26 22.56 -9.64
C PRO A 218 5.20 23.75 -9.45
N PRO A 219 6.17 23.64 -8.55
CA PRO A 219 7.12 24.71 -8.31
C PRO A 219 7.99 24.92 -9.56
N THR A 220 8.40 26.13 -9.82
CA THR A 220 9.30 26.44 -10.93
C THR A 220 10.66 25.76 -10.77
N VAL A 221 11.04 25.45 -9.54
CA VAL A 221 12.26 24.74 -9.17
C VAL A 221 12.01 23.97 -7.88
N VAL A 222 12.41 22.70 -7.87
CA VAL A 222 12.40 21.83 -6.68
C VAL A 222 13.78 21.84 -6.03
N ASN A 223 13.86 21.96 -4.71
CA ASN A 223 15.14 21.89 -4.03
C ASN A 223 15.38 20.48 -3.49
N VAL A 224 16.48 19.89 -3.93
CA VAL A 224 16.95 18.57 -3.49
C VAL A 224 18.23 18.76 -2.67
N THR A 225 18.23 18.20 -1.47
CA THR A 225 19.39 18.22 -0.59
C THR A 225 19.90 16.80 -0.36
N VAL A 226 21.21 16.64 -0.38
CA VAL A 226 21.89 15.37 -0.07
C VAL A 226 22.98 15.65 0.95
N ASN A 227 23.00 14.90 2.04
CA ASN A 227 24.08 14.92 3.01
C ASN A 227 24.82 13.57 3.00
N ALA A 228 25.86 13.47 2.21
CA ALA A 228 26.61 12.25 2.05
C ALA A 228 27.42 11.83 3.29
N ALA A 229 27.56 12.70 4.28
CA ALA A 229 28.22 12.37 5.55
C ALA A 229 27.25 11.80 6.59
N ASP A 230 25.95 11.87 6.33
CA ASP A 230 24.91 11.41 7.23
C ASP A 230 24.37 10.05 6.74
N THR A 231 24.92 8.99 7.30
CA THR A 231 24.54 7.62 6.95
C THR A 231 23.25 7.23 7.67
N VAL A 232 22.20 6.96 6.92
CA VAL A 232 20.92 6.49 7.43
C VAL A 232 21.04 5.01 7.86
N ARG A 233 21.55 4.16 6.96
CA ARG A 233 21.76 2.74 7.24
C ARG A 233 22.70 2.08 6.23
N VAL A 234 23.15 0.86 6.55
CA VAL A 234 23.69 -0.08 5.58
C VAL A 234 22.50 -0.78 4.90
N VAL A 235 22.48 -0.79 3.59
CA VAL A 235 21.41 -1.40 2.81
C VAL A 235 21.49 -2.92 2.89
N ASP A 236 20.38 -3.57 3.22
CA ASP A 236 20.26 -5.02 3.15
C ASP A 236 19.91 -5.45 1.71
N ALA A 237 20.49 -6.54 1.24
CA ALA A 237 20.18 -7.07 -0.09
C ALA A 237 18.71 -7.51 -0.22
N ARG A 238 18.06 -7.83 0.89
CA ARG A 238 16.64 -8.24 0.92
C ARG A 238 15.66 -7.13 0.54
N HIS A 239 16.11 -5.87 0.43
CA HIS A 239 15.27 -4.80 -0.14
C HIS A 239 14.97 -4.99 -1.64
N PHE A 240 15.66 -5.88 -2.31
CA PHE A 240 15.49 -6.20 -3.74
C PHE A 240 14.95 -7.62 -3.87
N GLY A 241 13.80 -7.88 -3.28
CA GLY A 241 13.18 -9.19 -3.24
C GLY A 241 12.05 -9.33 -4.25
N VAL A 242 11.79 -10.59 -4.65
CA VAL A 242 10.64 -10.93 -5.45
C VAL A 242 10.01 -12.24 -4.98
N ASN A 243 8.69 -12.27 -4.90
CA ASN A 243 7.93 -13.49 -4.63
C ASN A 243 8.02 -14.43 -5.83
N THR A 244 8.17 -15.71 -5.55
CA THR A 244 8.10 -16.79 -6.54
C THR A 244 7.00 -17.75 -6.12
N ALA A 245 6.49 -18.51 -7.04
CA ALA A 245 5.34 -19.34 -6.74
C ALA A 245 5.48 -20.75 -7.27
N VAL A 246 4.86 -21.70 -6.55
CA VAL A 246 4.83 -23.11 -6.92
C VAL A 246 4.18 -23.34 -8.29
N TRP A 247 3.26 -22.48 -8.71
CA TRP A 247 2.60 -22.58 -10.03
C TRP A 247 3.46 -22.09 -11.19
N ASP A 248 4.59 -21.38 -10.96
CA ASP A 248 5.48 -20.96 -12.02
C ASP A 248 6.34 -22.11 -12.53
N SER A 249 5.85 -22.84 -13.52
CA SER A 249 6.57 -23.94 -14.17
C SER A 249 7.81 -23.51 -14.96
N LEU A 250 8.05 -22.19 -15.06
CA LEU A 250 9.19 -21.62 -15.78
C LEU A 250 10.26 -21.09 -14.83
N LEU A 251 10.04 -21.19 -13.53
CA LEU A 251 10.98 -20.67 -12.53
C LEU A 251 12.37 -21.32 -12.68
N ASP A 252 12.44 -22.65 -12.80
CA ASP A 252 13.68 -23.41 -12.98
C ASP A 252 14.10 -23.46 -14.46
N THR A 253 14.25 -22.26 -15.06
CA THR A 253 14.79 -22.14 -16.42
C THR A 253 15.97 -21.18 -16.44
N SER A 254 16.89 -21.40 -17.36
CA SER A 254 18.03 -20.49 -17.56
C SER A 254 17.59 -19.06 -17.93
N ILE A 255 16.43 -18.91 -18.57
CA ILE A 255 15.88 -17.60 -18.90
C ILE A 255 15.51 -16.87 -17.60
N THR A 256 14.76 -17.53 -16.72
CA THR A 256 14.36 -16.95 -15.44
C THR A 256 15.55 -16.65 -14.54
N THR A 257 16.51 -17.57 -14.44
CA THR A 257 17.75 -17.34 -13.68
C THR A 257 18.51 -16.11 -14.21
N ASN A 258 18.55 -15.92 -15.53
CA ASN A 258 19.17 -14.74 -16.13
C ASN A 258 18.40 -13.45 -15.85
N LEU A 259 17.06 -13.48 -15.89
CA LEU A 259 16.23 -12.34 -15.57
C LEU A 259 16.39 -11.92 -14.10
N LEU A 260 16.32 -12.86 -13.17
CA LEU A 260 16.53 -12.62 -11.72
C LEU A 260 17.93 -12.06 -11.44
N THR A 261 18.95 -12.62 -12.11
CA THR A 261 20.32 -12.12 -12.00
C THR A 261 20.45 -10.69 -12.52
N ALA A 262 19.83 -10.40 -13.66
CA ALA A 262 19.91 -9.09 -14.30
C ALA A 262 19.14 -8.01 -13.50
N MET A 263 18.00 -8.34 -12.92
CA MET A 263 17.28 -7.42 -12.04
C MET A 263 17.94 -7.27 -10.67
N GLY A 264 18.87 -8.18 -10.33
CA GLY A 264 19.61 -8.11 -9.09
C GLY A 264 18.84 -8.58 -7.87
N ALA A 265 17.95 -9.57 -8.07
CA ALA A 265 17.14 -10.13 -7.00
C ALA A 265 18.01 -10.57 -5.81
N GLY A 266 17.84 -9.88 -4.69
CA GLY A 266 18.61 -10.10 -3.46
C GLY A 266 17.93 -11.07 -2.50
N SER A 267 16.63 -11.25 -2.63
CA SER A 267 15.87 -12.27 -1.91
C SER A 267 14.76 -12.85 -2.78
N LEU A 268 14.41 -14.11 -2.49
CA LEU A 268 13.28 -14.81 -3.09
C LEU A 268 12.38 -15.35 -1.97
N ARG A 269 11.06 -15.32 -2.16
CA ARG A 269 10.07 -15.93 -1.24
C ARG A 269 9.32 -17.05 -1.95
N PHE A 270 9.04 -18.15 -1.24
CA PHE A 270 8.39 -19.36 -1.74
C PHE A 270 7.55 -20.03 -0.63
N PRO A 271 6.43 -20.70 -0.89
CA PRO A 271 5.90 -21.17 -2.20
C PRO A 271 4.93 -20.20 -2.88
N GLY A 272 4.54 -19.08 -2.25
CA GLY A 272 3.77 -18.01 -2.87
C GLY A 272 2.38 -17.82 -2.28
N GLY A 273 2.15 -16.69 -1.62
CA GLY A 273 0.88 -16.16 -1.16
C GLY A 273 0.04 -17.14 -0.37
N SER A 274 -1.28 -17.06 -0.57
CA SER A 274 -2.29 -17.89 0.11
C SER A 274 -2.07 -19.40 -0.03
N LEU A 275 -1.44 -19.85 -1.12
CA LEU A 275 -1.12 -21.29 -1.25
C LEU A 275 -0.14 -21.78 -0.17
N SER A 276 0.58 -20.90 0.47
CA SER A 276 1.53 -21.28 1.53
C SER A 276 0.85 -21.95 2.71
N ASP A 277 -0.39 -21.55 3.04
CA ASP A 277 -1.16 -22.10 4.17
C ASP A 277 -1.88 -23.42 3.84
N ASP A 278 -1.55 -24.01 2.68
CA ASP A 278 -2.13 -25.25 2.17
C ASP A 278 -1.06 -26.11 1.43
N TYR A 279 0.22 -25.71 1.49
CA TYR A 279 1.28 -26.30 0.69
C TYR A 279 2.11 -27.32 1.47
N HIS A 280 2.03 -28.59 1.02
CA HIS A 280 2.81 -29.70 1.56
C HIS A 280 4.09 -29.92 0.74
N TRP A 281 5.19 -29.40 1.22
CA TRP A 281 6.48 -29.35 0.51
C TRP A 281 7.00 -30.71 0.07
N ALA A 282 6.85 -31.75 0.90
CA ALA A 282 7.42 -33.06 0.64
C ALA A 282 6.73 -33.79 -0.51
N THR A 283 5.51 -33.43 -0.84
CA THR A 283 4.71 -34.04 -1.91
C THR A 283 4.48 -33.09 -3.07
N ASN A 284 4.84 -31.82 -2.92
CA ASN A 284 4.55 -30.73 -3.85
C ASN A 284 3.05 -30.67 -4.17
N THR A 285 2.22 -30.63 -3.14
CA THR A 285 0.76 -30.64 -3.23
C THR A 285 0.15 -29.58 -2.34
N THR A 286 -1.08 -29.18 -2.68
CA THR A 286 -2.02 -28.50 -1.80
C THR A 286 -3.24 -29.41 -1.60
N ASP A 287 -4.13 -29.10 -0.66
CA ASP A 287 -5.37 -29.89 -0.46
C ASP A 287 -6.23 -30.01 -1.73
N SER A 288 -6.14 -29.02 -2.60
CA SER A 288 -6.93 -28.91 -3.84
C SER A 288 -6.19 -29.33 -5.11
N ASN A 289 -4.86 -29.46 -5.09
CA ASN A 289 -4.07 -29.69 -6.30
C ASN A 289 -2.77 -30.46 -6.04
N THR A 290 -2.23 -31.04 -7.11
CA THR A 290 -0.92 -31.65 -7.14
C THR A 290 -0.01 -30.86 -8.10
N TRP A 291 0.98 -30.21 -7.58
CA TRP A 291 1.90 -29.34 -8.33
C TRP A 291 3.09 -30.10 -8.94
N THR A 292 2.97 -31.41 -9.11
CA THR A 292 4.04 -32.27 -9.64
C THR A 292 4.50 -31.92 -11.05
N TRP A 293 3.75 -31.10 -11.75
CA TRP A 293 4.07 -30.56 -13.08
C TRP A 293 4.73 -29.19 -13.02
N SER A 294 4.86 -28.60 -11.87
CA SER A 294 5.34 -27.26 -11.65
C SER A 294 6.59 -27.25 -10.76
N THR A 295 7.02 -26.07 -10.29
CA THR A 295 8.26 -25.91 -9.55
C THR A 295 8.18 -26.53 -8.16
N SER A 296 9.08 -27.45 -7.85
CA SER A 296 9.25 -28.02 -6.52
C SER A 296 10.18 -27.15 -5.67
N PHE A 297 10.19 -27.41 -4.35
CA PHE A 297 11.12 -26.75 -3.45
C PHE A 297 12.60 -26.91 -3.86
N ASP A 298 12.99 -28.12 -4.30
CA ASP A 298 14.36 -28.37 -4.74
C ASP A 298 14.73 -27.56 -5.99
N GLN A 299 13.81 -27.43 -6.95
CA GLN A 299 14.02 -26.61 -8.13
C GLN A 299 14.14 -25.12 -7.75
N PHE A 300 13.26 -24.63 -6.90
CA PHE A 300 13.34 -23.29 -6.33
C PHE A 300 14.70 -23.07 -5.64
N ALA A 301 15.11 -23.98 -4.77
CA ALA A 301 16.36 -23.91 -4.04
C ALA A 301 17.59 -23.86 -4.95
N GLN A 302 17.54 -24.56 -6.08
CA GLN A 302 18.59 -24.51 -7.09
C GLN A 302 18.67 -23.11 -7.72
N VAL A 303 17.54 -22.51 -8.06
CA VAL A 303 17.50 -21.15 -8.62
C VAL A 303 18.02 -20.13 -7.60
N ALA A 304 17.51 -20.16 -6.36
CA ALA A 304 17.93 -19.25 -5.30
C ALA A 304 19.43 -19.36 -5.03
N THR A 305 19.96 -20.58 -4.99
CA THR A 305 21.39 -20.84 -4.81
C THR A 305 22.19 -20.35 -6.00
N ALA A 306 21.72 -20.55 -7.21
CA ALA A 306 22.41 -20.15 -8.44
C ALA A 306 22.59 -18.63 -8.55
N ILE A 307 21.63 -17.85 -8.08
CA ILE A 307 21.72 -16.38 -8.09
C ILE A 307 22.30 -15.80 -6.79
N GLY A 308 22.45 -16.63 -5.75
CA GLY A 308 22.99 -16.22 -4.45
C GLY A 308 21.99 -15.38 -3.63
N ALA A 309 20.69 -15.52 -3.87
CA ALA A 309 19.66 -14.81 -3.15
C ALA A 309 19.49 -15.35 -1.72
N GLN A 310 19.08 -14.48 -0.81
CA GLN A 310 18.52 -14.90 0.47
C GLN A 310 17.10 -15.46 0.24
N VAL A 311 16.62 -16.26 1.16
CA VAL A 311 15.37 -16.96 0.97
C VAL A 311 14.45 -16.75 2.17
N PHE A 312 13.20 -16.43 1.87
CA PHE A 312 12.07 -16.54 2.79
C PHE A 312 11.26 -17.78 2.40
N VAL A 313 11.11 -18.72 3.34
CA VAL A 313 10.27 -19.91 3.15
C VAL A 313 9.05 -19.79 4.03
N THR A 314 7.86 -19.83 3.45
CA THR A 314 6.60 -19.77 4.20
C THR A 314 6.12 -21.19 4.48
N ALA A 315 6.15 -21.57 5.74
CA ALA A 315 5.68 -22.88 6.18
C ALA A 315 4.17 -22.88 6.36
N ASP A 316 3.51 -23.96 5.93
CA ASP A 316 2.07 -24.13 6.04
C ASP A 316 1.62 -24.07 7.52
N TYR A 317 0.87 -23.01 7.84
CA TYR A 317 0.19 -22.83 9.11
C TYR A 317 -1.24 -23.35 9.06
N GLY A 318 -1.91 -23.19 7.93
CA GLY A 318 -3.34 -23.39 7.79
C GLY A 318 -3.78 -24.84 7.86
N SER A 319 -3.15 -25.70 7.10
CA SER A 319 -3.42 -27.14 7.10
C SER A 319 -2.26 -27.98 7.63
N GLY A 320 -1.05 -27.43 7.64
CA GLY A 320 0.19 -28.09 8.01
C GLY A 320 0.42 -28.32 9.49
N THR A 321 1.59 -28.85 9.80
CA THR A 321 1.95 -29.15 11.19
C THR A 321 3.34 -28.63 11.54
N PRO A 322 3.62 -28.34 12.84
CA PRO A 322 4.95 -27.97 13.30
C PRO A 322 6.01 -29.04 12.98
N ALA A 323 5.62 -30.31 12.94
CA ALA A 323 6.53 -31.41 12.60
C ALA A 323 6.90 -31.42 11.11
N GLU A 324 5.97 -31.06 10.25
CA GLU A 324 6.19 -30.94 8.81
C GLU A 324 7.14 -29.76 8.51
N ALA A 325 6.92 -28.61 9.13
CA ALA A 325 7.80 -27.46 9.01
C ALA A 325 9.21 -27.78 9.52
N ALA A 326 9.33 -28.46 10.65
CA ALA A 326 10.63 -28.91 11.17
C ALA A 326 11.32 -29.91 10.22
N ALA A 327 10.56 -30.82 9.58
CA ALA A 327 11.09 -31.69 8.56
C ALA A 327 11.57 -30.94 7.32
N TRP A 328 10.89 -29.84 6.96
CA TRP A 328 11.32 -28.98 5.86
C TRP A 328 12.66 -28.29 6.16
N VAL A 329 12.83 -27.76 7.38
CA VAL A 329 14.11 -27.23 7.85
C VAL A 329 15.21 -28.31 7.81
N GLN A 330 14.88 -29.55 8.25
CA GLN A 330 15.81 -30.68 8.20
C GLN A 330 16.23 -30.98 6.76
N GLU A 331 15.29 -31.02 5.83
CA GLU A 331 15.58 -31.29 4.42
C GLU A 331 16.40 -30.15 3.79
N SER A 332 15.99 -28.91 4.01
CA SER A 332 16.65 -27.72 3.47
C SER A 332 18.08 -27.56 3.99
N ASN A 333 18.22 -27.44 5.30
CA ASN A 333 19.45 -26.94 5.90
C ASN A 333 20.41 -28.04 6.36
N VAL A 334 19.88 -29.20 6.75
CA VAL A 334 20.70 -30.29 7.28
C VAL A 334 20.99 -31.32 6.19
N THR A 335 19.99 -31.72 5.39
CA THR A 335 20.17 -32.73 4.34
C THR A 335 20.85 -32.13 3.10
N ASN A 336 20.29 -31.05 2.57
CA ASN A 336 20.73 -30.43 1.32
C ASN A 336 21.74 -29.30 1.53
N HIS A 337 21.91 -28.82 2.75
CA HIS A 337 22.84 -27.75 3.12
C HIS A 337 22.58 -26.42 2.38
N TYR A 338 21.32 -26.10 2.06
CA TYR A 338 20.97 -24.84 1.42
C TYR A 338 21.24 -23.64 2.35
N GLY A 339 21.06 -23.82 3.66
CA GLY A 339 21.34 -22.78 4.67
C GLY A 339 20.34 -21.63 4.60
N PHE A 340 19.10 -21.89 4.21
CA PHE A 340 18.04 -20.88 4.16
C PHE A 340 17.69 -20.42 5.57
N LYS A 341 17.71 -19.11 5.74
CA LYS A 341 17.74 -18.51 7.06
C LYS A 341 16.37 -18.02 7.55
N TYR A 342 15.54 -17.47 6.67
CA TYR A 342 14.29 -16.85 7.04
C TYR A 342 13.13 -17.79 6.75
N TRP A 343 12.34 -18.05 7.81
CA TRP A 343 11.18 -18.95 7.76
C TRP A 343 9.96 -18.22 8.32
N GLU A 344 8.90 -18.17 7.55
CA GLU A 344 7.64 -17.56 7.93
C GLU A 344 6.67 -18.63 8.42
N ILE A 345 5.81 -18.31 9.38
CA ILE A 345 4.75 -19.20 9.83
C ILE A 345 3.43 -18.67 9.31
N GLY A 346 3.01 -19.24 8.19
CA GLY A 346 1.79 -18.88 7.48
C GLY A 346 1.86 -17.59 6.68
N ASN A 347 0.83 -17.36 5.89
CA ASN A 347 0.59 -16.20 5.05
C ASN A 347 -0.68 -15.50 5.50
N GLU A 348 -0.68 -14.20 5.77
CA GLU A 348 -1.86 -13.38 6.08
C GLU A 348 -2.90 -14.05 7.00
N CYS A 349 -2.47 -14.89 7.94
CA CYS A 349 -3.34 -15.73 8.77
C CYS A 349 -4.47 -14.97 9.48
N TYR A 350 -4.41 -13.65 9.50
CA TYR A 350 -5.48 -12.76 9.97
C TYR A 350 -6.68 -12.72 9.02
N GLY A 351 -6.46 -13.06 7.74
CA GLY A 351 -7.45 -12.93 6.67
C GLY A 351 -8.34 -14.15 6.54
N SER A 352 -9.66 -13.94 6.48
CA SER A 352 -10.61 -15.04 6.24
C SER A 352 -10.56 -15.62 4.82
N TRP A 353 -9.69 -15.13 3.99
CA TRP A 353 -9.40 -15.65 2.64
C TRP A 353 -8.30 -16.72 2.65
N GLU A 354 -7.57 -16.85 3.75
CA GLU A 354 -6.55 -17.87 3.91
C GLU A 354 -7.14 -19.21 4.37
N THR A 355 -6.47 -20.31 4.01
CA THR A 355 -6.80 -21.61 4.59
C THR A 355 -6.39 -21.64 6.06
N ASP A 356 -7.34 -21.93 6.93
CA ASP A 356 -7.07 -22.14 8.36
C ASP A 356 -8.00 -23.20 8.92
N THR A 357 -7.45 -24.40 9.18
CA THR A 357 -8.15 -25.55 9.73
C THR A 357 -8.00 -25.69 11.24
N ASN A 358 -7.40 -24.70 11.88
CA ASN A 358 -7.20 -24.72 13.32
C ASN A 358 -8.52 -24.57 14.09
N SER A 359 -8.48 -24.85 15.38
CA SER A 359 -9.68 -24.92 16.23
C SER A 359 -10.48 -23.62 16.31
N VAL A 360 -9.80 -22.51 16.21
CA VAL A 360 -10.37 -21.16 16.06
C VAL A 360 -9.63 -20.50 14.91
N PRO A 361 -10.18 -20.54 13.68
CA PRO A 361 -9.53 -19.98 12.50
C PRO A 361 -9.36 -18.46 12.62
N HIS A 362 -8.28 -17.95 12.06
CA HIS A 362 -7.94 -16.52 11.97
C HIS A 362 -7.99 -15.80 13.34
N ASP A 363 -7.60 -16.53 14.39
CA ASP A 363 -7.55 -16.03 15.76
C ASP A 363 -6.08 -15.83 16.20
N PRO A 364 -5.67 -14.59 16.56
CA PRO A 364 -4.29 -14.29 16.93
C PRO A 364 -3.80 -15.03 18.18
N TYR A 365 -4.69 -15.40 19.10
CA TYR A 365 -4.34 -16.18 20.26
C TYR A 365 -4.01 -17.63 19.89
N THR A 366 -4.85 -18.26 19.08
CA THR A 366 -4.61 -19.61 18.53
C THR A 366 -3.35 -19.61 17.68
N TYR A 367 -3.17 -18.59 16.83
CA TYR A 367 -1.96 -18.43 16.02
C TYR A 367 -0.70 -18.40 16.89
N ALA A 368 -0.66 -17.59 17.94
CA ALA A 368 0.51 -17.48 18.80
C ALA A 368 0.84 -18.79 19.53
N GLN A 369 -0.17 -19.55 19.97
CA GLN A 369 0.05 -20.87 20.58
C GLN A 369 0.64 -21.88 19.57
N ARG A 370 0.17 -21.83 18.34
CA ARG A 370 0.70 -22.69 17.27
C ARG A 370 2.09 -22.25 16.85
N PHE A 371 2.30 -20.94 16.68
CA PHE A 371 3.62 -20.37 16.39
C PHE A 371 4.68 -20.85 17.36
N GLN A 372 4.41 -20.88 18.68
CA GLN A 372 5.33 -21.42 19.67
C GLN A 372 5.76 -22.85 19.35
N GLN A 373 4.84 -23.67 18.86
CA GLN A 373 5.13 -25.07 18.53
C GLN A 373 6.03 -25.16 17.28
N TYR A 374 5.72 -24.37 16.22
CA TYR A 374 6.57 -24.26 15.03
C TYR A 374 7.96 -23.77 15.41
N TYR A 375 8.02 -22.66 16.12
CA TYR A 375 9.28 -22.05 16.58
C TYR A 375 10.15 -23.05 17.34
N THR A 376 9.56 -23.78 18.30
CA THR A 376 10.30 -24.73 19.13
C THR A 376 10.83 -25.90 18.32
N GLN A 377 10.01 -26.48 17.43
CA GLN A 377 10.40 -27.66 16.66
C GLN A 377 11.38 -27.34 15.56
N MET A 378 11.18 -26.24 14.83
CA MET A 378 12.09 -25.81 13.77
C MET A 378 13.46 -25.38 14.31
N LYS A 379 13.48 -24.61 15.41
CA LYS A 379 14.73 -24.22 16.10
C LYS A 379 15.47 -25.40 16.72
N ALA A 380 14.78 -26.49 17.03
CA ALA A 380 15.44 -27.71 17.50
C ALA A 380 16.22 -28.41 16.40
N ILE A 381 15.85 -28.23 15.13
CA ILE A 381 16.56 -28.76 13.96
C ILE A 381 17.74 -27.86 13.60
N ASP A 382 17.48 -26.57 13.44
CA ASP A 382 18.51 -25.58 13.12
C ASP A 382 18.29 -24.30 13.97
N PRO A 383 19.08 -24.12 15.04
CA PRO A 383 18.93 -22.95 15.92
C PRO A 383 19.37 -21.63 15.26
N THR A 384 19.96 -21.66 14.07
CA THR A 384 20.46 -20.47 13.38
C THR A 384 19.45 -19.80 12.46
N ILE A 385 18.36 -20.49 12.13
CA ILE A 385 17.29 -19.92 11.31
C ILE A 385 16.59 -18.80 12.07
N LYS A 386 15.95 -17.90 11.34
CA LYS A 386 15.06 -16.88 11.86
C LYS A 386 13.62 -17.24 11.54
N ILE A 387 12.73 -17.06 12.48
CA ILE A 387 11.31 -17.43 12.36
C ILE A 387 10.44 -16.20 12.56
N GLY A 388 9.65 -15.87 11.55
CA GLY A 388 8.78 -14.72 11.49
C GLY A 388 7.34 -15.01 11.85
N ALA A 389 6.70 -14.02 12.47
CA ALA A 389 5.28 -14.03 12.80
C ALA A 389 4.51 -12.99 11.98
N VAL A 390 3.33 -13.38 11.49
CA VAL A 390 2.44 -12.51 10.70
C VAL A 390 1.94 -11.35 11.54
N ALA A 391 2.05 -10.13 11.04
CA ALA A 391 1.67 -8.91 11.74
C ALA A 391 1.03 -7.87 10.81
N VAL A 392 0.24 -6.98 11.40
CA VAL A 392 -0.39 -5.85 10.72
C VAL A 392 -0.28 -4.60 11.59
N PRO A 393 -0.16 -3.39 11.01
CA PRO A 393 -0.26 -2.14 11.74
C PRO A 393 -1.64 -1.92 12.37
N GLY A 394 -1.67 -1.15 13.44
CA GLY A 394 -2.90 -0.79 14.16
C GLY A 394 -3.33 -1.83 15.19
N GLU A 395 -3.39 -1.40 16.46
CA GLU A 395 -3.65 -2.29 17.60
C GLU A 395 -5.06 -2.91 17.62
N ASP A 396 -5.99 -2.43 16.80
CA ASP A 396 -7.34 -2.98 16.65
C ASP A 396 -7.61 -3.54 15.24
N SER A 397 -6.58 -3.63 14.39
CA SER A 397 -6.70 -4.18 13.04
C SER A 397 -6.93 -5.70 13.08
N TYR A 398 -7.82 -6.18 12.22
CA TYR A 398 -8.14 -7.61 12.08
C TYR A 398 -8.46 -8.30 13.41
N ALA A 399 -9.36 -7.71 14.19
CA ALA A 399 -9.85 -8.26 15.45
C ALA A 399 -10.79 -9.48 15.22
N ASN A 400 -10.42 -10.38 14.33
CA ASN A 400 -11.23 -11.54 13.96
C ASN A 400 -11.22 -12.60 15.07
N ASN A 401 -12.40 -13.13 15.35
CA ASN A 401 -12.61 -14.34 16.16
C ASN A 401 -11.96 -14.38 17.53
N THR A 402 -11.19 -13.38 17.96
CA THR A 402 -10.51 -13.43 19.24
C THR A 402 -11.47 -13.12 20.41
N ASN A 403 -11.34 -13.94 21.45
CA ASN A 403 -11.97 -13.69 22.74
C ASN A 403 -10.92 -13.35 23.82
N HIS A 404 -9.72 -12.94 23.41
CA HIS A 404 -8.57 -12.72 24.23
C HIS A 404 -8.05 -11.27 24.10
N PRO A 405 -8.88 -10.25 24.45
CA PRO A 405 -8.41 -8.88 24.41
C PRO A 405 -7.25 -8.71 25.39
N VAL A 406 -6.31 -7.87 25.03
CA VAL A 406 -5.12 -7.60 25.82
C VAL A 406 -5.05 -6.14 26.22
N VAL A 407 -4.45 -5.87 27.36
CA VAL A 407 -4.17 -4.50 27.80
C VAL A 407 -2.77 -4.13 27.35
N ASN A 408 -2.64 -3.04 26.61
CA ASN A 408 -1.33 -2.51 26.29
C ASN A 408 -0.61 -2.11 27.58
N PRO A 409 0.57 -2.70 27.89
CA PRO A 409 1.24 -2.50 29.17
C PRO A 409 1.72 -1.06 29.40
N VAL A 410 1.81 -0.25 28.35
CA VAL A 410 2.31 1.13 28.41
C VAL A 410 1.16 2.13 28.49
N THR A 411 0.15 1.99 27.64
CA THR A 411 -0.97 2.93 27.57
C THR A 411 -2.10 2.61 28.53
N GLY A 412 -2.24 1.33 28.95
CA GLY A 412 -3.34 0.83 29.75
C GLY A 412 -4.64 0.67 28.97
N VAL A 413 -4.64 0.88 27.66
CA VAL A 413 -5.79 0.67 26.78
C VAL A 413 -5.95 -0.80 26.46
N THR A 414 -7.18 -1.26 26.31
CA THR A 414 -7.47 -2.64 25.92
C THR A 414 -7.67 -2.70 24.43
N HIS A 415 -6.94 -3.60 23.77
CA HIS A 415 -6.97 -3.83 22.33
C HIS A 415 -7.35 -5.28 22.01
N ASN A 416 -7.87 -5.48 20.81
CA ASN A 416 -8.37 -6.77 20.34
C ASN A 416 -7.88 -7.13 18.93
N GLY A 417 -6.95 -6.37 18.38
CA GLY A 417 -6.43 -6.60 17.05
C GLY A 417 -5.47 -7.78 16.97
N TRP A 418 -5.08 -8.13 15.76
CA TRP A 418 -4.24 -9.28 15.47
C TRP A 418 -2.87 -9.17 16.17
N THR A 419 -2.12 -8.12 15.88
CA THR A 419 -0.72 -7.99 16.33
C THR A 419 -0.59 -7.90 17.86
N PRO A 420 -1.36 -7.05 18.58
CA PRO A 420 -1.23 -6.96 20.03
C PRO A 420 -1.60 -8.25 20.74
N VAL A 421 -2.67 -8.95 20.31
CA VAL A 421 -3.07 -10.22 20.94
C VAL A 421 -2.02 -11.31 20.68
N MET A 422 -1.51 -11.39 19.48
CA MET A 422 -0.45 -12.31 19.09
C MET A 422 0.82 -12.05 19.92
N LEU A 423 1.32 -10.82 19.97
CA LEU A 423 2.54 -10.47 20.67
C LEU A 423 2.43 -10.68 22.19
N ALA A 424 1.32 -10.24 22.80
CA ALA A 424 1.09 -10.45 24.23
C ALA A 424 1.03 -11.94 24.58
N THR A 425 0.42 -12.75 23.72
CA THR A 425 0.35 -14.20 23.90
C THR A 425 1.73 -14.83 23.78
N LEU A 426 2.50 -14.49 22.74
CA LEU A 426 3.87 -14.98 22.58
C LEU A 426 4.75 -14.62 23.76
N ASN A 427 4.64 -13.38 24.26
CA ASN A 427 5.36 -12.95 25.45
C ASN A 427 5.00 -13.81 26.68
N SER A 428 3.72 -14.10 26.86
CA SER A 428 3.26 -14.96 27.96
C SER A 428 3.77 -16.40 27.86
N LEU A 429 4.02 -16.86 26.63
CA LEU A 429 4.56 -18.18 26.33
C LEU A 429 6.11 -18.21 26.37
N GLY A 430 6.75 -17.06 26.59
CA GLY A 430 8.21 -16.94 26.62
C GLY A 430 8.87 -17.11 25.27
N VAL A 431 8.18 -16.76 24.17
CA VAL A 431 8.69 -16.81 22.79
C VAL A 431 8.73 -15.41 22.21
N THR A 432 9.84 -15.07 21.58
CA THR A 432 10.01 -13.85 20.81
C THR A 432 10.23 -14.24 19.34
N PRO A 433 9.44 -13.76 18.39
CA PRO A 433 9.71 -13.99 16.98
C PRO A 433 11.02 -13.30 16.58
N ASP A 434 11.73 -13.86 15.59
CA ASP A 434 12.98 -13.23 15.14
C ASP A 434 12.69 -12.03 14.22
N PHE A 435 11.53 -12.02 13.53
CA PHE A 435 11.05 -10.91 12.72
C PHE A 435 9.52 -10.88 12.64
N LEU A 436 8.96 -9.74 12.23
CA LEU A 436 7.56 -9.62 11.84
C LEU A 436 7.42 -9.64 10.32
N ILE A 437 6.40 -10.34 9.85
CA ILE A 437 6.01 -10.44 8.45
C ILE A 437 4.94 -9.37 8.19
N TYR A 438 5.22 -8.44 7.29
CA TYR A 438 4.30 -7.37 6.91
C TYR A 438 4.05 -7.38 5.40
N HIS A 439 2.79 -7.24 5.01
CA HIS A 439 2.36 -7.10 3.61
C HIS A 439 1.75 -5.73 3.38
N ARG A 440 2.02 -5.13 2.21
CA ARG A 440 1.58 -3.78 1.91
C ARG A 440 1.00 -3.66 0.50
N TYR A 441 -0.29 -3.30 0.46
CA TYR A 441 -1.05 -3.01 -0.74
C TYR A 441 -1.86 -1.73 -0.50
N PRO A 442 -1.39 -0.56 -0.96
CA PRO A 442 -1.94 0.73 -0.52
C PRO A 442 -3.28 1.08 -1.13
N GLN A 443 -3.77 0.34 -2.12
CA GLN A 443 -5.01 0.64 -2.80
C GLN A 443 -6.02 -0.51 -2.73
N ASN A 444 -7.30 -0.15 -2.83
CA ASN A 444 -8.38 -1.13 -2.92
C ASN A 444 -8.62 -1.52 -4.38
N PRO A 445 -8.89 -2.80 -4.67
CA PRO A 445 -9.22 -3.26 -6.02
C PRO A 445 -10.40 -2.49 -6.62
N GLY A 446 -10.25 -2.02 -7.84
CA GLY A 446 -11.26 -1.25 -8.56
C GLY A 446 -11.32 0.24 -8.21
N GLY A 447 -10.54 0.68 -7.20
CA GLY A 447 -10.42 2.07 -6.77
C GLY A 447 -9.05 2.68 -7.04
N GLU A 448 -8.29 2.10 -7.97
CA GLU A 448 -6.91 2.49 -8.24
C GLU A 448 -6.83 3.92 -8.80
N SER A 449 -5.85 4.65 -8.29
CA SER A 449 -5.46 6.00 -8.71
C SER A 449 -3.95 6.05 -8.88
N ASP A 450 -3.47 6.58 -9.99
CA ASP A 450 -2.02 6.70 -10.24
C ASP A 450 -1.37 7.66 -9.24
N GLU A 451 -2.01 8.79 -9.00
CA GLU A 451 -1.56 9.77 -8.02
C GLU A 451 -1.61 9.21 -6.60
N GLY A 452 -2.74 8.59 -6.22
CA GLY A 452 -2.89 7.98 -4.90
C GLY A 452 -1.85 6.90 -4.65
N LEU A 453 -1.50 6.09 -5.67
CA LEU A 453 -0.44 5.09 -5.56
C LEU A 453 0.93 5.73 -5.32
N LEU A 454 1.32 6.69 -6.15
CA LEU A 454 2.65 7.30 -6.11
C LEU A 454 2.89 8.13 -4.84
N LEU A 455 1.84 8.68 -4.24
CA LEU A 455 1.93 9.42 -2.97
C LEU A 455 1.82 8.50 -1.72
N SER A 456 1.37 7.27 -1.87
CA SER A 456 1.19 6.35 -0.75
C SER A 456 2.49 5.97 -0.03
N ASN A 457 3.65 6.22 -0.63
CA ASN A 457 4.94 5.83 -0.07
C ASN A 457 5.31 6.57 1.23
N GLY A 458 4.62 7.68 1.54
CA GLY A 458 4.76 8.36 2.82
C GLY A 458 4.37 7.52 4.04
N THR A 459 3.53 6.47 3.87
CA THR A 459 3.06 5.65 5.00
C THR A 459 4.07 4.59 5.48
N TRP A 460 5.14 4.30 4.74
CA TRP A 460 6.16 3.34 5.19
C TRP A 460 6.73 3.67 6.57
N SER A 461 6.92 4.95 6.86
CA SER A 461 7.45 5.39 8.15
C SER A 461 6.46 5.25 9.30
N SER A 462 5.17 5.49 9.07
CA SER A 462 4.12 5.29 10.06
C SER A 462 3.89 3.81 10.35
N ASP A 463 3.90 2.96 9.32
CA ASP A 463 3.73 1.52 9.45
C ASP A 463 4.88 0.90 10.26
N ALA A 464 6.13 1.31 9.94
CA ALA A 464 7.30 0.88 10.70
C ALA A 464 7.24 1.34 12.16
N ALA A 465 6.84 2.59 12.40
CA ALA A 465 6.76 3.15 13.74
C ALA A 465 5.67 2.46 14.57
N ASP A 466 4.52 2.17 13.98
CA ASP A 466 3.42 1.48 14.65
C ASP A 466 3.82 0.05 15.04
N LEU A 467 4.34 -0.74 14.10
CA LEU A 467 4.79 -2.10 14.38
C LEU A 467 5.91 -2.13 15.43
N ARG A 468 6.85 -1.18 15.37
CA ARG A 468 7.91 -1.05 16.38
C ARG A 468 7.35 -0.67 17.74
N GLN A 469 6.37 0.21 17.80
CA GLN A 469 5.70 0.56 19.03
C GLN A 469 5.03 -0.66 19.65
N GLN A 470 4.24 -1.41 18.86
CA GLN A 470 3.59 -2.63 19.33
C GLN A 470 4.60 -3.67 19.85
N LEU A 471 5.71 -3.88 19.15
CA LEU A 471 6.79 -4.75 19.60
C LEU A 471 7.36 -4.30 20.95
N ASN A 472 7.62 -3.01 21.12
CA ASN A 472 8.18 -2.47 22.36
C ASN A 472 7.18 -2.56 23.52
N ASP A 473 5.92 -2.30 23.25
CA ASP A 473 4.88 -2.28 24.28
C ASP A 473 4.59 -3.71 24.77
N TYR A 474 4.41 -4.67 23.87
CA TYR A 474 3.99 -6.02 24.25
C TYR A 474 5.14 -6.99 24.54
N LEU A 475 6.33 -6.78 23.98
CA LEU A 475 7.51 -7.62 24.23
C LEU A 475 8.56 -6.94 25.14
N GLY A 476 8.37 -5.65 25.43
CA GLY A 476 9.28 -4.90 26.30
C GLY A 476 10.72 -4.95 25.80
N ALA A 477 11.64 -5.40 26.67
CA ALA A 477 13.08 -5.42 26.36
C ALA A 477 13.47 -6.34 25.18
N ALA A 478 12.61 -7.24 24.74
CA ALA A 478 12.85 -8.09 23.58
C ALA A 478 12.42 -7.42 22.27
N GLY A 479 11.47 -6.48 22.32
CA GLY A 479 10.90 -5.81 21.16
C GLY A 479 11.93 -5.19 20.20
N PRO A 480 12.94 -4.43 20.67
CA PRO A 480 13.95 -3.83 19.79
C PRO A 480 14.80 -4.84 19.00
N GLY A 481 14.83 -6.11 19.40
CA GLY A 481 15.60 -7.16 18.74
C GLY A 481 14.87 -7.85 17.59
N VAL A 482 13.59 -7.60 17.42
CA VAL A 482 12.76 -8.21 16.37
C VAL A 482 12.91 -7.39 15.07
N GLU A 483 13.23 -8.05 13.95
CA GLU A 483 13.32 -7.40 12.64
C GLU A 483 11.91 -7.08 12.09
N LEU A 484 11.82 -6.08 11.22
CA LEU A 484 10.64 -5.83 10.40
C LEU A 484 10.98 -6.17 8.95
N ASP A 485 10.25 -7.11 8.37
CA ASP A 485 10.43 -7.53 6.98
C ASP A 485 9.09 -7.41 6.23
N ASN A 486 9.08 -6.65 5.14
CA ASN A 486 7.96 -6.64 4.21
C ASN A 486 8.19 -7.74 3.17
N THR A 487 7.33 -8.75 3.17
CA THR A 487 7.47 -9.92 2.30
C THR A 487 6.44 -9.98 1.18
N GLU A 488 5.54 -8.98 1.14
CA GLU A 488 4.73 -8.68 -0.04
C GLU A 488 4.49 -7.18 -0.18
N ASN A 489 4.67 -6.64 -1.39
CA ASN A 489 4.34 -5.27 -1.77
C ASN A 489 3.94 -5.20 -3.24
N ASN A 490 2.80 -4.59 -3.53
CA ASN A 490 2.38 -4.20 -4.87
C ASN A 490 1.28 -3.11 -4.76
N SER A 491 0.77 -2.60 -5.87
CA SER A 491 -0.22 -1.52 -5.89
C SER A 491 -1.58 -1.92 -5.33
N VAL A 492 -2.00 -3.17 -5.51
CA VAL A 492 -3.32 -3.68 -5.13
C VAL A 492 -3.23 -5.16 -4.77
N SER A 493 -4.04 -5.64 -3.81
CA SER A 493 -3.95 -7.01 -3.27
C SER A 493 -4.72 -8.06 -4.07
N SER A 494 -5.68 -7.68 -4.89
CA SER A 494 -6.49 -8.59 -5.71
C SER A 494 -7.02 -7.91 -6.94
N GLY A 495 -7.38 -8.68 -7.99
CA GLY A 495 -7.96 -8.16 -9.22
C GLY A 495 -7.06 -7.15 -9.94
N PRO A 496 -5.82 -7.49 -10.30
CA PRO A 496 -4.88 -6.57 -10.90
C PRO A 496 -5.42 -6.01 -12.22
N GLY A 497 -5.40 -4.69 -12.35
CA GLY A 497 -5.77 -3.97 -13.56
C GLY A 497 -4.54 -3.43 -14.30
N LYS A 498 -4.76 -2.64 -15.34
CA LYS A 498 -3.67 -2.14 -16.19
C LYS A 498 -2.59 -1.35 -15.45
N GLN A 499 -2.90 -0.79 -14.28
CA GLN A 499 -1.93 -0.08 -13.46
C GLN A 499 -0.77 -0.98 -13.05
N THR A 500 -1.03 -2.24 -12.68
CA THR A 500 0.00 -3.19 -12.24
C THR A 500 1.05 -3.48 -13.30
N THR A 501 0.69 -3.38 -14.59
CA THR A 501 1.61 -3.58 -15.74
C THR A 501 2.15 -2.29 -16.31
N SER A 502 1.87 -1.15 -15.70
CA SER A 502 2.20 0.18 -16.23
C SER A 502 3.53 0.72 -15.69
N LEU A 503 4.01 1.79 -16.32
CA LEU A 503 5.16 2.56 -15.84
C LEU A 503 4.92 3.11 -14.42
N VAL A 504 3.68 3.49 -14.09
CA VAL A 504 3.33 4.01 -12.75
C VAL A 504 3.64 3.00 -11.66
N ASN A 505 3.35 1.73 -11.88
CA ASN A 505 3.72 0.68 -10.93
C ASN A 505 5.23 0.48 -10.81
N GLY A 506 5.98 0.72 -11.88
CA GLY A 506 7.44 0.76 -11.83
C GLY A 506 7.99 1.93 -11.00
N LEU A 507 7.41 3.12 -11.12
CA LEU A 507 7.78 4.28 -10.31
C LEU A 507 7.44 4.03 -8.83
N PHE A 508 6.26 3.48 -8.56
CA PHE A 508 5.85 3.08 -7.20
C PHE A 508 6.81 2.05 -6.58
N LEU A 509 7.32 1.10 -7.37
CA LEU A 509 8.31 0.14 -6.89
C LEU A 509 9.59 0.85 -6.46
N ALA A 510 10.11 1.78 -7.28
CA ALA A 510 11.32 2.52 -6.93
C ALA A 510 11.15 3.33 -5.64
N ASP A 511 10.01 4.01 -5.51
CA ASP A 511 9.69 4.82 -4.34
C ASP A 511 9.44 3.96 -3.09
N SER A 512 8.80 2.80 -3.23
CA SER A 512 8.59 1.86 -2.13
C SER A 512 9.91 1.37 -1.56
N ILE A 513 10.84 0.95 -2.41
CA ILE A 513 12.16 0.50 -1.97
C ILE A 513 12.93 1.66 -1.33
N CYS A 514 12.87 2.85 -1.91
CA CYS A 514 13.49 4.04 -1.34
C CYS A 514 12.91 4.37 0.04
N ALA A 515 11.58 4.41 0.17
CA ALA A 515 10.91 4.73 1.42
C ALA A 515 11.19 3.69 2.50
N ALA A 516 11.11 2.40 2.16
CA ALA A 516 11.40 1.31 3.10
C ALA A 516 12.86 1.36 3.59
N MET A 517 13.83 1.63 2.70
CA MET A 517 15.22 1.80 3.10
C MET A 517 15.46 2.97 4.06
N ASN A 518 14.59 3.97 4.07
CA ASN A 518 14.64 5.08 5.02
C ASN A 518 13.96 4.76 6.36
N THR A 519 13.42 3.57 6.52
CA THR A 519 12.84 3.04 7.76
C THR A 519 13.71 1.93 8.33
N GLU A 520 13.19 1.20 9.29
CA GLU A 520 13.85 0.02 9.85
C GLU A 520 13.49 -1.31 9.16
N PHE A 521 12.60 -1.33 8.17
CA PHE A 521 12.37 -2.53 7.37
C PHE A 521 13.66 -3.01 6.73
N ASN A 522 13.93 -4.32 6.77
CA ASN A 522 15.14 -4.93 6.23
C ASN A 522 14.90 -5.65 4.90
N ALA A 523 13.66 -5.91 4.55
CA ALA A 523 13.26 -6.54 3.30
C ALA A 523 12.10 -5.78 2.65
N VAL A 524 12.06 -5.80 1.33
CA VAL A 524 10.91 -5.50 0.50
C VAL A 524 10.85 -6.55 -0.60
N THR A 525 9.79 -7.35 -0.62
CA THR A 525 9.63 -8.42 -1.59
C THR A 525 8.43 -8.14 -2.47
N TRP A 526 8.69 -7.91 -3.74
CA TRP A 526 7.64 -7.58 -4.70
C TRP A 526 6.74 -8.78 -5.00
N TRP A 527 5.44 -8.58 -5.03
CA TRP A 527 4.46 -9.58 -5.46
C TRP A 527 4.10 -9.35 -6.92
N ASP A 528 4.50 -10.17 -7.90
CA ASP A 528 5.41 -11.31 -7.79
C ASP A 528 6.33 -11.40 -9.03
N LEU A 529 6.95 -12.57 -9.26
CA LEU A 529 7.79 -12.80 -10.44
C LEU A 529 6.94 -13.06 -11.69
N ARG A 530 5.96 -14.00 -11.60
CA ARG A 530 5.03 -14.37 -12.67
C ARG A 530 3.71 -14.85 -12.08
N ASN A 531 2.64 -14.15 -12.44
CA ASN A 531 1.31 -14.54 -12.01
C ASN A 531 0.43 -14.96 -13.21
N GLY A 532 0.36 -14.13 -14.23
CA GLY A 532 -0.44 -14.30 -15.43
C GLY A 532 -1.38 -13.13 -15.67
N GLN A 533 -1.73 -12.96 -16.94
CA GLN A 533 -2.58 -11.86 -17.35
C GLN A 533 -4.02 -12.03 -16.87
N GLU A 534 -4.53 -11.01 -16.21
CA GLU A 534 -5.93 -10.90 -15.82
C GLU A 534 -6.65 -9.82 -16.62
N THR A 535 -7.88 -10.11 -17.03
CA THR A 535 -8.72 -9.18 -17.81
C THR A 535 -10.04 -8.93 -17.10
N GLY A 536 -10.69 -7.81 -17.43
CA GLY A 536 -11.99 -7.47 -16.84
C GLY A 536 -11.91 -6.65 -15.55
N ASN A 537 -10.71 -6.40 -15.04
CA ASN A 537 -10.45 -5.57 -13.88
C ASN A 537 -10.30 -4.09 -14.28
N ASN A 538 -9.79 -3.24 -13.40
CA ASN A 538 -9.73 -1.81 -13.64
C ASN A 538 -8.78 -1.43 -14.78
N ASN A 539 -9.36 -1.23 -15.96
CA ASN A 539 -8.69 -0.75 -17.18
C ASN A 539 -9.16 0.68 -17.55
N SER A 540 -9.51 1.49 -16.54
CA SER A 540 -9.98 2.87 -16.72
C SER A 540 -9.04 3.70 -17.60
N SER A 541 -9.61 4.59 -18.41
CA SER A 541 -8.85 5.56 -19.20
C SER A 541 -8.21 6.65 -18.34
N SER A 542 -8.59 6.78 -17.06
CA SER A 542 -7.97 7.70 -16.12
C SER A 542 -6.60 7.21 -15.64
N LEU A 543 -6.35 5.90 -15.68
CA LEU A 543 -5.08 5.31 -15.31
C LEU A 543 -4.11 5.34 -16.49
N TYR A 544 -2.84 5.57 -16.20
CA TYR A 544 -1.76 5.47 -17.17
C TYR A 544 -1.56 4.02 -17.64
N GLY A 545 -1.07 3.85 -18.84
CA GLY A 545 -0.69 2.57 -19.40
C GLY A 545 -1.53 2.18 -20.61
N TRP A 546 -0.91 1.43 -21.52
CA TRP A 546 -1.49 1.02 -22.80
C TRP A 546 -1.99 -0.44 -22.79
N ARG A 547 -1.49 -1.27 -21.86
CA ARG A 547 -1.97 -2.65 -21.71
C ARG A 547 -3.40 -2.63 -21.18
N GLN A 548 -4.26 -3.51 -21.69
CA GLN A 548 -5.67 -3.60 -21.29
C GLN A 548 -5.93 -4.82 -20.39
N TYR A 549 -4.95 -5.14 -19.57
CA TYR A 549 -4.98 -6.23 -18.62
C TYR A 549 -4.05 -5.90 -17.45
N GLY A 550 -4.24 -6.56 -16.33
CA GLY A 550 -3.35 -6.56 -15.19
C GLY A 550 -2.52 -7.83 -15.11
N ASP A 551 -1.41 -7.75 -14.41
CA ASP A 551 -0.55 -8.87 -14.03
C ASP A 551 0.26 -8.42 -12.82
N TYR A 552 0.41 -9.28 -11.82
CA TYR A 552 1.28 -8.97 -10.68
C TYR A 552 2.74 -9.16 -11.03
N GLY A 553 3.02 -10.02 -11.99
CA GLY A 553 4.36 -10.39 -12.38
C GLY A 553 5.21 -9.20 -12.81
N VAL A 554 6.50 -9.25 -12.50
CA VAL A 554 7.48 -8.37 -13.15
C VAL A 554 7.80 -8.90 -14.55
N VAL A 555 7.47 -10.16 -14.82
CA VAL A 555 7.63 -10.86 -16.10
C VAL A 555 6.30 -11.50 -16.48
N ASP A 556 5.89 -11.31 -17.73
CA ASP A 556 4.70 -11.93 -18.29
C ASP A 556 4.82 -13.46 -18.29
N SER A 557 3.78 -14.14 -17.86
CA SER A 557 3.63 -15.59 -17.97
C SER A 557 2.83 -16.02 -19.18
N ALA A 558 2.16 -15.10 -19.89
CA ALA A 558 1.36 -15.42 -21.04
C ALA A 558 2.21 -15.95 -22.20
N ASN A 559 1.63 -16.81 -22.99
CA ASN A 559 2.28 -17.41 -24.14
C ASN A 559 1.46 -17.19 -25.41
N PRO A 560 2.01 -16.59 -26.45
CA PRO A 560 3.06 -15.60 -26.46
C PRO A 560 2.53 -14.22 -26.04
N PRO A 561 3.36 -13.31 -25.58
CA PRO A 561 4.81 -13.38 -25.52
C PRO A 561 5.27 -14.41 -24.49
N GLY A 562 6.50 -14.81 -24.55
CA GLY A 562 7.05 -15.89 -23.76
C GLY A 562 7.61 -15.44 -22.41
N PRO A 563 8.26 -16.34 -21.68
CA PRO A 563 8.74 -16.10 -20.31
C PRO A 563 9.85 -15.04 -20.20
N ALA A 564 10.26 -14.44 -21.31
CA ALA A 564 11.27 -13.39 -21.36
C ALA A 564 10.68 -11.96 -21.41
N ASP A 565 9.37 -11.83 -21.58
CA ASP A 565 8.75 -10.51 -21.63
C ASP A 565 8.63 -9.89 -20.25
N THR A 566 8.99 -8.62 -20.17
CA THR A 566 9.20 -7.90 -18.91
C THR A 566 8.36 -6.62 -18.90
N TYR A 567 7.82 -6.31 -17.72
CA TYR A 567 7.06 -5.09 -17.48
C TYR A 567 7.96 -3.92 -16.98
N PRO A 568 7.45 -2.69 -16.90
CA PRO A 568 8.21 -1.56 -16.36
C PRO A 568 8.77 -1.81 -14.96
N THR A 569 8.09 -2.57 -14.12
CA THR A 569 8.56 -2.98 -12.78
C THR A 569 9.90 -3.72 -12.84
N TYR A 570 10.08 -4.64 -13.79
CA TYR A 570 11.36 -5.33 -14.02
C TYR A 570 12.48 -4.37 -14.39
N TYR A 571 12.22 -3.43 -15.30
CA TYR A 571 13.24 -2.49 -15.73
C TYR A 571 13.62 -1.50 -14.65
N VAL A 572 12.67 -1.10 -13.82
CA VAL A 572 12.95 -0.23 -12.68
C VAL A 572 13.76 -0.97 -11.61
N GLU A 573 13.44 -2.22 -11.32
CA GLU A 573 14.25 -3.05 -10.41
C GLU A 573 15.70 -3.16 -10.90
N ARG A 574 15.90 -3.37 -12.21
CA ARG A 574 17.22 -3.32 -12.84
C ARG A 574 17.88 -1.94 -12.73
N LEU A 575 17.12 -0.87 -12.84
CA LEU A 575 17.62 0.50 -12.71
C LEU A 575 18.20 0.72 -11.32
N LEU A 576 17.52 0.21 -10.28
CA LEU A 576 17.97 0.34 -8.89
C LEU A 576 19.33 -0.32 -8.64
N GLN A 577 19.75 -1.30 -9.46
CA GLN A 577 21.08 -1.89 -9.38
C GLN A 577 22.20 -0.90 -9.72
N HIS A 578 21.89 0.19 -10.45
CA HIS A 578 22.80 1.31 -10.69
C HIS A 578 22.78 2.33 -9.54
N PHE A 579 21.75 2.33 -8.73
CA PHE A 579 21.62 3.22 -7.57
C PHE A 579 22.33 2.64 -6.36
N VAL A 580 21.90 1.47 -5.87
CA VAL A 580 22.35 0.93 -4.57
C VAL A 580 22.29 -0.59 -4.57
N ARG A 581 23.11 -1.23 -3.73
CA ARG A 581 23.12 -2.69 -3.53
C ARG A 581 23.30 -3.03 -2.05
N GLY A 582 23.03 -4.27 -1.70
CA GLY A 582 23.32 -4.76 -0.35
C GLY A 582 24.77 -4.48 0.05
N GLY A 583 24.95 -3.91 1.24
CA GLY A 583 26.23 -3.49 1.77
C GLY A 583 26.65 -2.04 1.45
N ASP A 584 25.96 -1.34 0.56
CA ASP A 584 26.15 0.09 0.34
C ASP A 584 25.52 0.91 1.51
N HIS A 585 25.85 2.18 1.60
CA HIS A 585 25.37 3.07 2.65
C HIS A 585 24.33 4.03 2.11
N LEU A 586 23.08 3.89 2.53
CA LEU A 586 22.08 4.91 2.30
C LEU A 586 22.45 6.17 3.09
N VAL A 587 22.38 7.33 2.46
CA VAL A 587 22.67 8.62 3.08
C VAL A 587 21.48 9.54 3.00
N SER A 588 21.44 10.53 3.90
CA SER A 588 20.33 11.47 4.00
C SER A 588 20.12 12.25 2.70
N ALA A 589 18.89 12.23 2.18
CA ALA A 589 18.45 13.00 1.03
C ALA A 589 17.00 13.44 1.22
N ALA A 590 16.65 14.61 0.72
CA ALA A 590 15.30 15.15 0.81
C ALA A 590 14.96 16.02 -0.39
N SER A 591 13.69 16.04 -0.75
CA SER A 591 13.07 16.94 -1.71
C SER A 591 12.02 17.81 -1.01
N ASP A 592 11.85 19.04 -1.46
CA ASP A 592 10.80 19.93 -0.96
C ASP A 592 9.49 19.84 -1.76
N TYR A 593 9.39 18.87 -2.67
CA TYR A 593 8.18 18.66 -3.48
C TYR A 593 7.79 17.17 -3.55
N PRO A 594 6.59 16.81 -3.17
CA PRO A 594 6.19 15.41 -2.98
C PRO A 594 6.19 14.58 -4.28
N PHE A 595 6.00 15.21 -5.44
CA PHE A 595 6.09 14.50 -6.73
C PHE A 595 7.52 14.31 -7.24
N LEU A 596 8.55 14.73 -6.52
CA LEU A 596 9.94 14.45 -6.83
C LEU A 596 10.59 13.70 -5.67
N SER A 597 10.50 12.38 -5.68
CA SER A 597 11.11 11.54 -4.65
C SER A 597 12.62 11.42 -4.88
N VAL A 598 13.38 11.35 -3.79
CA VAL A 598 14.84 11.26 -3.85
C VAL A 598 15.42 10.32 -2.81
N CYS A 599 16.43 9.57 -3.21
CA CYS A 599 17.29 8.79 -2.34
C CYS A 599 18.74 8.92 -2.77
N ALA A 600 19.67 8.88 -1.83
CA ALA A 600 21.11 8.94 -2.14
C ALA A 600 21.88 7.81 -1.44
N ALA A 601 22.92 7.32 -2.07
CA ALA A 601 23.75 6.26 -1.50
C ALA A 601 25.24 6.47 -1.78
N GLN A 602 26.06 6.12 -0.80
CA GLN A 602 27.49 5.91 -0.98
C GLN A 602 27.73 4.44 -1.28
N ARG A 603 28.28 4.17 -2.45
CA ARG A 603 28.61 2.80 -2.87
C ARG A 603 29.87 2.30 -2.17
N THR A 604 29.86 1.08 -1.70
CA THR A 604 31.06 0.42 -1.17
C THR A 604 32.16 0.28 -2.21
N ALA A 605 31.78 0.19 -3.48
CA ALA A 605 32.70 0.23 -4.61
C ALA A 605 33.28 1.64 -4.87
N GLY A 606 32.86 2.63 -4.11
CA GLY A 606 33.20 4.04 -4.25
C GLY A 606 32.23 4.82 -5.15
N GLY A 607 32.07 6.09 -4.83
CA GLY A 607 31.18 7.02 -5.53
C GLY A 607 29.83 7.23 -4.84
N LEU A 608 29.23 8.35 -5.14
CA LEU A 608 27.89 8.73 -4.73
C LEU A 608 26.92 8.39 -5.87
N THR A 609 25.72 7.97 -5.52
CA THR A 609 24.59 7.79 -6.46
C THR A 609 23.37 8.51 -5.91
N LEU A 610 22.55 9.04 -6.81
CA LEU A 610 21.30 9.72 -6.49
C LEU A 610 20.20 9.12 -7.35
N LEU A 611 19.20 8.54 -6.71
CA LEU A 611 17.93 8.16 -7.33
C LEU A 611 16.98 9.35 -7.25
N VAL A 612 16.37 9.70 -8.37
CA VAL A 612 15.31 10.72 -8.45
C VAL A 612 14.15 10.14 -9.24
N VAL A 613 12.99 10.10 -8.64
CA VAL A 613 11.75 9.65 -9.28
C VAL A 613 10.83 10.86 -9.45
N ASN A 614 10.52 11.20 -10.70
CA ASN A 614 9.53 12.21 -11.00
C ASN A 614 8.17 11.54 -11.19
N ASN A 615 7.32 11.72 -10.22
CA ASN A 615 5.96 11.17 -10.12
C ASN A 615 4.90 12.08 -10.78
N SER A 616 5.28 13.25 -11.31
CA SER A 616 4.36 14.09 -12.07
C SER A 616 4.04 13.44 -13.42
N ALA A 617 2.76 13.31 -13.71
CA ALA A 617 2.30 12.75 -14.99
C ALA A 617 2.61 13.64 -16.19
N SER A 618 2.75 14.96 -15.99
CA SER A 618 2.84 15.96 -17.04
C SER A 618 4.11 16.79 -17.03
N ASP A 619 4.66 17.03 -15.83
CA ASP A 619 5.64 18.09 -15.66
C ASP A 619 7.05 17.55 -15.57
N ALA A 620 7.90 18.06 -16.43
CA ALA A 620 9.33 17.92 -16.24
C ALA A 620 9.77 18.89 -15.12
N LEU A 621 10.34 18.32 -14.06
CA LEU A 621 10.69 19.08 -12.85
C LEU A 621 12.16 19.52 -12.86
N ASN A 622 12.39 20.82 -12.75
CA ASN A 622 13.72 21.37 -12.58
C ASN A 622 14.14 21.26 -11.11
N ALA A 623 15.19 20.52 -10.83
CA ALA A 623 15.72 20.37 -9.48
C ALA A 623 17.03 21.12 -9.28
N ASN A 624 17.11 21.92 -8.21
CA ASN A 624 18.36 22.43 -7.65
C ASN A 624 18.91 21.40 -6.67
N ILE A 625 19.95 20.72 -7.05
CA ILE A 625 20.55 19.65 -6.24
C ILE A 625 21.74 20.23 -5.48
N SER A 626 21.70 20.12 -4.15
CA SER A 626 22.74 20.54 -3.23
C SER A 626 23.32 19.34 -2.48
N ILE A 627 24.61 19.08 -2.64
CA ILE A 627 25.31 17.94 -2.04
C ILE A 627 26.31 18.44 -1.02
N SER A 628 26.21 17.94 0.20
CA SER A 628 27.17 18.14 1.28
C SER A 628 27.82 16.82 1.67
N GLY A 629 28.95 16.90 2.37
CA GLY A 629 29.65 15.71 2.86
C GLY A 629 30.39 14.88 1.80
N ALA A 630 30.29 15.24 0.53
CA ALA A 630 31.00 14.61 -0.57
C ALA A 630 31.42 15.63 -1.63
N SER A 631 32.37 15.26 -2.45
CA SER A 631 32.83 16.04 -3.61
C SER A 631 32.59 15.22 -4.87
N PRO A 632 31.38 15.28 -5.45
CA PRO A 632 31.09 14.56 -6.68
C PRO A 632 31.95 15.11 -7.82
N GLY A 633 32.32 14.24 -8.76
CA GLY A 633 33.04 14.67 -9.95
C GLY A 633 32.19 15.58 -10.86
N SER A 634 32.84 16.27 -11.81
CA SER A 634 32.13 17.13 -12.78
C SER A 634 31.39 16.36 -13.88
N ALA A 635 31.47 15.06 -13.90
CA ALA A 635 30.83 14.18 -14.87
C ALA A 635 30.31 12.92 -14.18
N GLY A 636 29.37 12.25 -14.80
CA GLY A 636 28.78 11.01 -14.32
C GLY A 636 28.00 10.30 -15.41
N THR A 637 27.25 9.31 -15.01
CA THR A 637 26.32 8.57 -15.88
C THR A 637 24.92 8.69 -15.33
N LEU A 638 23.97 9.04 -16.20
CA LEU A 638 22.55 8.97 -15.93
C LEU A 638 22.03 7.66 -16.51
N TYR A 639 21.36 6.90 -15.67
CA TYR A 639 20.51 5.79 -16.07
C TYR A 639 19.06 6.23 -15.88
N SER A 640 18.19 5.99 -16.87
CA SER A 640 16.79 6.40 -16.77
C SER A 640 15.83 5.42 -17.41
N TYR A 641 14.66 5.30 -16.83
CA TYR A 641 13.51 4.56 -17.36
C TYR A 641 12.26 5.43 -17.16
N GLY A 642 11.46 5.57 -18.22
CA GLY A 642 10.29 6.43 -18.18
C GLY A 642 9.43 6.33 -19.44
N ILE A 643 8.61 7.36 -19.69
CA ILE A 643 7.68 7.40 -20.84
C ILE A 643 8.33 7.00 -22.17
N PRO A 644 9.56 7.45 -22.54
CA PRO A 644 10.15 7.04 -23.80
C PRO A 644 10.39 5.53 -23.93
N GLN A 645 10.73 4.85 -22.85
CA GLN A 645 10.96 3.41 -22.84
C GLN A 645 9.65 2.63 -22.87
N ASP A 646 8.64 3.11 -22.14
CA ASP A 646 7.30 2.50 -22.15
C ASP A 646 6.61 2.66 -23.54
N ASN A 647 6.75 3.83 -24.17
CA ASN A 647 6.29 4.05 -25.54
C ASN A 647 7.04 3.15 -26.55
N ALA A 648 8.33 2.91 -26.32
CA ALA A 648 9.10 2.00 -27.17
C ALA A 648 8.62 0.56 -27.04
N ALA A 649 8.24 0.14 -25.84
CA ALA A 649 7.64 -1.16 -25.58
C ALA A 649 6.26 -1.30 -26.28
N GLU A 650 5.43 -0.25 -26.24
CA GLU A 650 4.13 -0.23 -26.91
C GLU A 650 4.25 -0.29 -28.44
N THR A 651 5.12 0.52 -29.00
CA THR A 651 5.20 0.73 -30.47
C THR A 651 6.21 -0.17 -31.16
N GLY A 652 7.09 -0.80 -30.43
CA GLY A 652 8.24 -1.53 -30.94
C GLY A 652 9.27 -0.63 -31.64
N THR A 653 9.23 0.68 -31.40
CA THR A 653 10.11 1.66 -32.02
C THR A 653 10.99 2.33 -30.97
N GLY A 654 12.31 2.16 -31.09
CA GLY A 654 13.28 2.60 -30.12
C GLY A 654 13.70 1.48 -29.16
N SER A 655 14.13 1.83 -27.96
CA SER A 655 14.56 0.86 -26.95
C SER A 655 13.66 0.93 -25.71
N ALA A 656 13.06 -0.20 -25.37
CA ALA A 656 12.34 -0.36 -24.12
C ALA A 656 13.26 -0.57 -22.91
N ASP A 657 14.58 -0.71 -23.11
CA ASP A 657 15.55 -0.91 -22.05
C ASP A 657 15.97 0.42 -21.40
N ILE A 658 16.60 0.34 -20.26
CA ILE A 658 17.16 1.46 -19.49
C ILE A 658 18.04 2.31 -20.39
N ALA A 659 17.76 3.60 -20.48
CA ALA A 659 18.62 4.54 -21.21
C ALA A 659 19.86 4.85 -20.35
N THR A 660 20.99 4.97 -21.04
CA THR A 660 22.27 5.31 -20.41
C THR A 660 22.86 6.51 -21.13
N THR A 661 23.07 7.60 -20.39
CA THR A 661 23.53 8.87 -20.95
C THR A 661 24.65 9.47 -20.10
N PRO A 662 25.78 9.90 -20.69
CA PRO A 662 26.79 10.61 -19.94
C PRO A 662 26.28 12.01 -19.57
N VAL A 663 26.53 12.41 -18.32
CA VAL A 663 26.16 13.72 -17.77
C VAL A 663 27.43 14.48 -17.40
N THR A 664 27.46 15.77 -17.73
CA THR A 664 28.55 16.70 -17.40
C THR A 664 28.01 17.93 -16.70
N GLY A 665 28.88 18.74 -16.11
CA GLY A 665 28.50 19.93 -15.37
C GLY A 665 28.03 19.65 -13.96
N LEU A 666 28.21 18.41 -13.49
CA LEU A 666 27.91 18.03 -12.10
C LEU A 666 28.86 18.77 -11.14
N SER A 667 28.38 19.05 -9.95
CA SER A 667 29.13 19.68 -8.85
C SER A 667 28.40 19.46 -7.53
N THR A 668 28.85 20.07 -6.46
CA THR A 668 28.11 20.07 -5.19
C THR A 668 26.79 20.87 -5.25
N ASN A 669 26.64 21.72 -6.26
CA ASN A 669 25.42 22.46 -6.52
C ASN A 669 25.22 22.54 -8.04
N PHE A 670 24.16 21.92 -8.53
CA PHE A 670 23.84 21.93 -9.95
C PHE A 670 22.33 21.82 -10.15
N THR A 671 21.86 22.14 -11.35
CA THR A 671 20.47 21.96 -11.74
C THR A 671 20.34 20.81 -12.73
N TYR A 672 19.24 20.06 -12.62
CA TYR A 672 18.88 19.05 -13.59
C TYR A 672 17.37 19.02 -13.81
N ASN A 673 16.94 18.74 -15.05
CA ASN A 673 15.55 18.63 -15.41
C ASN A 673 15.17 17.16 -15.54
N PHE A 674 14.30 16.68 -14.67
CA PHE A 674 13.81 15.30 -14.66
C PHE A 674 12.49 15.22 -15.44
N PRO A 675 12.41 14.41 -16.52
CA PRO A 675 11.18 14.25 -17.29
C PRO A 675 10.00 13.76 -16.45
N ALA A 676 8.78 14.06 -16.88
CA ALA A 676 7.56 13.50 -16.32
C ALA A 676 7.61 11.97 -16.31
N TYR A 677 7.00 11.35 -15.31
CA TYR A 677 6.96 9.91 -15.10
C TYR A 677 8.29 9.22 -15.47
N SER A 678 9.29 9.42 -14.64
CA SER A 678 10.61 8.85 -14.87
C SER A 678 11.35 8.50 -13.58
N ALA A 679 11.98 7.36 -13.56
CA ALA A 679 12.98 6.98 -12.55
C ALA A 679 14.37 7.21 -13.13
N ASN A 680 15.23 7.90 -12.37
CA ASN A 680 16.52 8.38 -12.81
C ASN A 680 17.60 8.10 -11.77
N VAL A 681 18.71 7.52 -12.16
CA VAL A 681 19.87 7.32 -11.30
C VAL A 681 21.06 8.11 -11.86
N ILE A 682 21.54 9.08 -11.10
CA ILE A 682 22.80 9.76 -11.39
C ILE A 682 23.92 9.07 -10.61
N ALA A 683 24.80 8.38 -11.31
CA ALA A 683 26.04 7.87 -10.76
C ALA A 683 27.14 8.92 -10.94
N PHE A 684 27.57 9.55 -9.84
CA PHE A 684 28.55 10.63 -9.86
C PHE A 684 29.97 10.10 -10.12
N GLY A 685 30.69 10.85 -10.92
CA GLY A 685 31.96 10.54 -11.48
C GLY A 685 33.02 9.97 -10.58
N GLY A 686 33.28 8.84 -10.77
CA GLY A 686 34.41 8.05 -10.48
C GLY A 686 34.69 7.23 -11.70
N ALA A 687 35.74 6.53 -11.76
CA ALA A 687 36.02 5.65 -12.87
C ALA A 687 34.79 4.80 -13.15
N SER A 688 34.41 4.74 -14.41
CA SER A 688 33.37 3.87 -14.91
C SER A 688 33.39 2.54 -14.15
N SER A 689 32.45 2.35 -13.28
CA SER A 689 32.18 1.04 -12.77
C SER A 689 31.86 0.23 -14.01
N ALA A 690 32.73 -0.62 -14.38
CA ALA A 690 32.46 -1.57 -15.44
C ALA A 690 31.09 -2.19 -15.10
N SER A 691 30.22 -2.22 -16.09
CA SER A 691 29.06 -3.13 -16.04
C SER A 691 29.50 -4.41 -15.37
N PRO A 692 28.81 -4.92 -14.37
CA PRO A 692 29.23 -6.15 -13.77
C PRO A 692 29.29 -7.17 -14.87
N THR A 693 30.52 -7.37 -15.37
CA THR A 693 30.78 -8.58 -16.10
C THR A 693 30.30 -9.67 -15.18
N PRO A 694 29.40 -10.53 -15.63
CA PRO A 694 28.94 -11.60 -14.78
C PRO A 694 30.18 -12.24 -14.22
N THR A 695 30.35 -12.12 -12.93
CA THR A 695 31.51 -12.69 -12.25
C THR A 695 31.48 -14.12 -12.66
N ALA A 696 32.54 -14.49 -13.37
CA ALA A 696 32.65 -15.86 -13.86
C ALA A 696 32.28 -16.74 -12.68
N THR A 697 31.33 -17.58 -12.94
CA THR A 697 30.92 -18.65 -12.05
C THR A 697 32.12 -19.08 -11.24
N ARG A 698 32.06 -18.89 -9.95
CA ARG A 698 33.03 -19.58 -9.12
C ARG A 698 32.82 -21.04 -9.42
N THR A 699 33.64 -21.51 -10.32
CA THR A 699 33.79 -22.95 -10.46
C THR A 699 34.10 -23.41 -9.05
N ALA A 700 33.16 -24.06 -8.45
CA ALA A 700 33.42 -24.76 -7.24
C ALA A 700 34.49 -25.78 -7.63
N THR A 701 35.72 -25.40 -7.38
CA THR A 701 36.78 -26.40 -7.39
C THR A 701 36.37 -27.36 -6.32
N ALA A 702 35.96 -28.52 -6.72
CA ALA A 702 35.77 -29.60 -5.80
C ALA A 702 37.11 -29.76 -5.08
N THR A 703 37.18 -29.15 -3.94
CA THR A 703 38.28 -29.42 -3.05
C THR A 703 38.11 -30.85 -2.64
N ALA A 704 38.98 -31.69 -3.11
CA ALA A 704 39.01 -33.03 -2.62
C ALA A 704 38.95 -32.95 -1.10
N SER A 705 37.95 -33.53 -0.53
CA SER A 705 37.85 -33.66 0.89
C SER A 705 39.10 -34.38 1.34
N ALA A 706 39.98 -33.67 1.94
CA ALA A 706 41.03 -34.32 2.67
C ALA A 706 40.39 -35.11 3.79
N THR A 707 40.45 -36.39 3.69
CA THR A 707 40.13 -37.24 4.82
C THR A 707 41.05 -36.81 5.95
N SER A 708 40.52 -36.04 6.85
CA SER A 708 41.24 -35.73 8.07
C SER A 708 41.26 -36.99 8.89
N THR A 709 42.41 -37.61 8.90
CA THR A 709 42.66 -38.50 10.00
C THR A 709 42.68 -37.65 11.26
N PRO A 710 41.90 -37.93 12.21
CA PRO A 710 41.96 -37.22 13.49
C PRO A 710 43.28 -37.62 14.14
N THR A 711 44.27 -36.85 13.88
CA THR A 711 45.45 -36.91 14.69
C THR A 711 45.15 -36.11 15.90
N ALA A 712 45.23 -36.79 16.89
CA ALA A 712 45.14 -36.15 18.12
C ALA A 712 46.15 -35.07 18.23
N THR A 713 46.20 -34.27 18.63
CA THR A 713 46.83 -33.51 18.88
C THR A 713 46.91 -32.55 19.33
N THR A 714 47.02 -32.43 19.76
CA THR A 714 47.15 -31.77 20.36
C THR A 714 47.70 -30.88 20.52
N THR A 715 47.81 -30.56 20.72
CA THR A 715 48.12 -29.73 21.04
C THR A 715 48.74 -28.99 20.97
N ARG A 716 48.95 -28.93 21.12
CA ARG A 716 49.34 -28.23 21.22
C ARG A 716 49.65 -27.47 20.78
N THR A 717 49.54 -27.38 20.56
CA THR A 717 49.82 -26.63 20.30
C THR A 717 50.19 -25.76 20.25
N THR A 718 50.12 -25.67 20.58
CA THR A 718 50.40 -24.73 20.70
C THR A 718 51.29 -24.19 20.17
N THR A 719 51.52 -24.51 19.94
CA THR A 719 52.22 -23.99 19.50
C THR A 719 52.34 -23.51 18.59
N ALA A 720 52.04 -23.61 18.54
CA ALA A 720 52.19 -23.06 17.87
C ALA A 720 52.47 -22.34 17.42
N THR A 721 52.15 -22.35 17.32
CA THR A 721 52.25 -21.67 16.86
C THR A 721 52.93 -21.01 16.54
N ALA A 722 53.04 -21.07 16.72
CA ALA A 722 53.56 -20.41 16.51
C ALA A 722 54.22 -20.30 15.66
N THR A 723 54.11 -20.64 15.38
CA THR A 723 54.51 -20.49 14.75
C THR A 723 54.76 -20.14 13.86
N ALA A 724 54.29 -20.04 13.62
CA ALA A 724 54.41 -19.65 12.90
C ALA A 724 54.89 -18.94 12.53
N SER A 725 54.70 -18.58 12.51
CA SER A 725 54.89 -17.88 12.23
C SER A 725 55.94 -17.54 11.76
N ARG A 726 56.32 -17.79 11.61
CA ARG A 726 57.13 -17.47 11.29
C ARG A 726 57.34 -17.55 10.03
N THR A 727 56.96 -17.49 9.56
CA THR A 727 57.13 -17.50 8.50
C THR A 727 56.82 -16.65 7.78
N VAL A 728 56.91 -16.31 7.69
CA VAL A 728 56.80 -15.60 7.02
C VAL A 728 56.12 -14.95 6.77
N THR A 729 55.79 -15.02 6.81
CA THR A 729 55.03 -14.40 6.55
C THR A 729 54.30 -14.00 7.18
N ALA A 730 54.26 -14.15 7.32
CA ALA A 730 53.53 -13.66 7.76
C ALA A 730 53.12 -13.42 8.66
N THR A 731 53.12 -13.39 8.84
CA THR A 731 52.61 -13.01 9.61
C THR A 731 51.84 -12.70 10.10
N ALA A 732 51.78 -12.96 9.84
CA ALA A 732 50.92 -12.47 10.20
C ALA A 732 50.52 -12.63 11.18
N THR A 733 50.54 -12.80 11.33
CA THR A 733 50.04 -12.83 12.17
C THR A 733 49.85 -12.41 13.00
N ILE A 734 49.82 -12.37 12.86
CA ILE A 734 49.46 -11.99 13.45
C ILE A 734 49.09 -11.57 14.18
N THR A 735 49.10 -11.55 14.22
CA THR A 735 48.61 -11.10 14.84
C THR A 735 47.95 -10.81 15.39
N ALA A 736 47.78 -11.01 15.10
CA ALA A 736 47.07 -10.64 15.47
C ALA A 736 46.80 -10.58 16.48
N THR A 737 46.97 -10.85 16.63
CA THR A 737 46.50 -10.84 17.42
C THR A 737 46.36 -10.39 18.29
N ALA A 738 46.43 -10.34 18.16
CA ALA A 738 46.17 -10.06 18.94
C ALA A 738 45.72 -9.43 19.60
N THR A 739 45.88 -9.35 19.41
CA THR A 739 45.52 -8.79 19.88
C THR A 739 44.79 -8.46 20.48
N SER A 740 44.61 -8.72 20.22
CA SER A 740 43.75 -8.56 20.62
C SER A 740 43.52 -8.33 21.74
N THR A 741 43.64 -8.42 21.92
CA THR A 741 43.39 -8.37 22.78
C THR A 741 43.17 -7.74 23.60
N VAL A 742 43.46 -7.55 23.47
CA VAL A 742 43.24 -7.15 24.14
C VAL A 742 42.66 -6.51 24.70
N THR A 743 42.71 -6.41 24.54
CA THR A 743 42.22 -5.86 24.81
C THR A 743 41.57 -5.51 25.56
N SER A 744 41.49 -5.68 25.44
CA SER A 744 40.79 -5.49 25.89
C SER A 744 40.49 -5.11 26.88
N THR A 745 40.52 -5.21 26.98
CA THR A 745 40.17 -5.13 27.72
C THR A 745 39.96 -4.52 28.53
N ALA A 746 40.55 -4.47 28.69
CA ALA A 746 40.45 -4.01 29.46
C ALA A 746 39.72 -3.16 29.80
N THR A 747 39.75 -2.89 29.43
CA THR A 747 39.14 -2.14 29.46
C THR A 747 38.24 -1.89 30.08
N ALA A 748 38.06 -2.29 30.02
CA ALA A 748 37.10 -2.22 30.47
C ALA A 748 36.94 -1.85 31.65
N THR A 749 37.15 -1.99 31.76
CA THR A 749 37.01 -1.87 32.68
C THR A 749 36.67 -1.02 33.26
N ARG A 750 37.03 -0.60 33.20
CA ARG A 750 36.79 0.13 33.78
C ARG A 750 35.79 0.71 33.90
N THR A 751 35.56 0.77 33.46
CA THR A 751 34.71 1.37 33.44
C THR A 751 33.95 1.51 34.27
N PRO A 752 34.04 1.05 34.58
CA PRO A 752 33.14 1.11 35.22
C PRO A 752 32.90 1.95 36.00
N THR A 753 33.24 2.13 35.92
CA THR A 753 32.94 2.67 36.50
C THR A 753 32.20 3.30 36.75
N ALA A 754 32.30 3.34 36.56
CA ALA A 754 31.72 3.96 36.73
C ALA A 754 30.87 4.39 37.29
N THR A 755 30.92 4.22 37.32
CA THR A 755 30.14 4.54 37.72
C THR A 755 29.55 5.04 38.34
N ALA A 756 29.80 5.02 38.43
CA ALA A 756 29.17 5.40 38.88
C ALA A 756 28.45 5.92 39.38
N THR A 757 28.59 5.93 39.30
CA THR A 757 27.88 6.38 39.67
C THR A 757 27.24 6.95 40.11
N ALA A 758 27.57 6.94 40.04
CA ALA A 758 26.96 7.43 40.35
C ALA A 758 26.14 7.90 40.87
N THR A 759 26.12 7.81 40.79
CA THR A 759 25.32 8.16 41.17
C THR A 759 24.72 8.63 41.75
N SER A 760 24.91 8.67 41.81
CA SER A 760 24.20 9.00 42.15
C SER A 760 23.50 9.44 42.79
N THR A 761 23.52 9.45 42.78
CA THR A 761 22.83 9.83 43.32
C THR A 761 22.21 10.37 43.90
N VAL A 762 22.55 10.51 43.88
CA VAL A 762 21.98 11.02 44.13
C VAL A 762 21.02 11.25 44.50
N THR A 763 20.87 11.06 44.40
CA THR A 763 19.96 11.17 44.61
C THR A 763 19.42 11.50 45.46
N ALA A 764 19.95 11.52 45.73
CA ALA A 764 19.48 11.87 46.44
C ALA A 764 18.55 12.41 46.70
N THR A 765 18.53 12.47 46.41
CA THR A 765 17.77 13.03 46.44
C THR A 765 16.82 13.14 46.80
N GLY A 766 16.94 12.99 46.81
CA GLY A 766 16.14 13.16 47.00
C GLY A 766 15.28 13.17 47.75
N THR A 767 15.21 13.12 47.86
CA THR A 767 14.55 13.12 48.51
C THR A 767 13.84 13.70 49.11
N ARG A 768 14.07 14.13 49.15
CA ARG A 768 13.47 14.68 49.52
C ARG A 768 12.28 14.76 49.52
N THR A 769 12.06 14.39 49.22
CA THR A 769 11.07 14.46 49.22
C THR A 769 10.31 14.75 49.90
N PRO A 770 10.66 15.02 50.28
CA PRO A 770 9.94 15.43 50.90
C PRO A 770 8.78 15.67 50.64
N THR A 771 8.72 15.55 50.29
CA THR A 771 7.83 15.74 49.91
C THR A 771 6.84 15.76 50.24
N PRO A 772 7.07 15.71 50.66
CA PRO A 772 6.23 15.71 50.93
C PRO A 772 5.21 15.89 51.00
N THR A 773 5.15 15.85 50.91
CA THR A 773 4.35 15.94 50.93
C THR A 773 3.43 16.32 50.97
N ALA A 774 3.80 16.68 51.07
CA ALA A 774 3.04 17.23 51.07
C ALA A 774 1.99 17.06 50.72
N THR A 775 1.90 16.80 50.60
CA THR A 775 1.10 16.72 50.16
C THR A 775 0.03 16.80 50.26
N SER A 776 0.12 16.76 50.59
CA SER A 776 -0.72 16.76 50.70
C SER A 776 -1.67 17.02 50.65
N THR A 777 -1.70 16.98 50.66
CA THR A 777 -2.45 17.16 50.67
C THR A 777 -3.28 17.64 50.44
N ALA A 778 -2.94 18.04 50.35
CA ALA A 778 -3.61 18.74 50.10
C ALA A 778 -4.67 18.50 49.51
N THR A 779 -4.68 17.97 49.42
CA THR A 779 -5.47 17.62 48.86
C THR A 779 -6.63 18.02 48.91
N PRO A 780 -6.60 18.09 49.50
CA PRO A 780 -7.56 18.21 49.66
C PRO A 780 -8.33 19.02 49.19
N THR A 781 -8.26 19.04 49.08
CA THR A 781 -8.93 19.51 48.74
C THR A 781 -9.52 20.03 48.21
N ALA A 782 -9.34 20.07 48.32
CA ALA A 782 -9.75 20.53 47.94
C ALA A 782 -10.66 20.70 47.44
N THR A 783 -10.88 20.60 47.46
CA THR A 783 -11.56 20.66 46.91
C THR A 783 -12.31 21.38 46.75
N GLN A 784 -12.44 21.66 47.11
CA GLN A 784 -13.08 22.21 47.00
C GLN A 784 -13.29 23.06 46.47
N THR A 785 -13.19 23.07 46.38
CA THR A 785 -13.44 23.70 45.87
C THR A 785 -13.99 24.28 45.47
N ALA A 786 -14.20 24.24 45.72
CA ALA A 786 -14.69 24.78 45.43
C ALA A 786 -14.73 25.63 45.02
N THR A 787 -14.67 25.71 45.01
CA THR A 787 -14.80 26.33 44.59
C THR A 787 -14.75 27.15 44.14
N ALA A 788 -14.82 27.35 44.35
CA ALA A 788 -14.88 28.08 44.02
C ALA A 788 -14.61 28.81 43.40
N THR A 789 -14.64 28.98 43.32
CA THR A 789 -14.70 29.58 42.73
C THR A 789 -14.16 30.31 42.28
N ALA A 790 -14.13 30.56 42.53
CA ALA A 790 -13.84 31.28 42.19
C ALA A 790 -13.14 31.65 41.51
N THR A 791 -13.09 31.76 41.51
CA THR A 791 -12.74 32.10 40.95
C THR A 791 -12.12 32.55 40.44
N ILE A 792 -12.12 32.93 40.56
CA ILE A 792 -11.77 33.50 40.17
C ILE A 792 -10.89 33.51 39.54
N THR A 793 -10.78 33.61 39.54
CA THR A 793 -10.24 33.83 39.05
C THR A 793 -9.34 33.75 38.62
N ALA A 794 -9.30 33.93 38.83
CA ALA A 794 -8.55 34.11 38.43
C ALA A 794 -7.80 33.66 37.95
N THR A 795 -7.83 33.52 37.82
CA THR A 795 -7.28 33.32 37.37
C THR A 795 -6.47 33.03 36.77
N ALA A 796 -6.36 33.16 36.86
CA ALA A 796 -5.64 33.17 36.32
C ALA A 796 -4.94 32.62 35.95
N THR A 797 -4.92 32.41 35.89
CA THR A 797 -4.39 32.13 35.52
C THR A 797 -3.79 31.38 35.16
N ALA A 798 -3.92 31.19 35.37
CA ALA A 798 -3.38 30.64 35.09
C ALA A 798 -3.02 29.98 34.54
N THR A 799 -3.12 29.90 34.15
CA THR A 799 -2.86 29.61 33.57
C THR A 799 -2.20 28.84 33.07
N LYS A 800 -2.01 28.77 33.06
CA LYS A 800 -1.28 28.21 32.66
C LYS A 800 -1.20 27.03 32.63
N THR A 801 -1.44 26.96 32.84
CA THR A 801 -1.28 26.06 33.06
C THR A 801 -1.57 25.13 32.56
N SER A 802 -1.76 25.32 32.40
CA SER A 802 -1.97 24.67 32.07
C SER A 802 -1.87 23.72 31.41
N THR A 803 -1.69 23.78 31.32
CA THR A 803 -1.58 22.56 31.04
C THR A 803 -2.81 21.88 31.00
N ALA A 804 -3.19 22.21 30.10
CA ALA A 804 -4.44 21.70 29.88
C ALA A 804 -4.43 20.27 30.19
N THR A 805 -4.88 20.07 31.25
CA THR A 805 -5.37 18.75 31.43
C THR A 805 -6.44 18.56 30.39
N ALA A 806 -6.21 17.71 29.50
CA ALA A 806 -7.25 17.29 28.59
C ALA A 806 -8.47 16.98 29.46
N THR A 807 -9.51 17.74 29.28
CA THR A 807 -10.81 17.36 29.81
C THR A 807 -11.10 15.99 29.24
N PRO A 808 -11.36 14.98 30.02
CA PRO A 808 -11.72 13.70 29.46
C PRO A 808 -12.89 13.91 28.52
N THR A 809 -12.66 13.61 27.28
CA THR A 809 -13.76 13.51 26.29
C THR A 809 -14.77 12.54 26.87
N ALA A 810 -16.01 12.96 26.94
CA ALA A 810 -17.05 12.07 27.40
C ALA A 810 -17.00 10.81 26.56
N THR A 811 -16.62 9.73 27.14
CA THR A 811 -16.58 8.42 26.48
C THR A 811 -18.00 8.16 25.98
N ALA A 812 -18.15 8.02 24.69
CA ALA A 812 -19.43 7.68 24.12
C ALA A 812 -19.89 6.37 24.73
N THR A 813 -21.09 6.36 25.28
CA THR A 813 -21.66 5.13 25.82
C THR A 813 -21.72 4.10 24.70
N PRO A 814 -21.11 2.93 24.85
CA PRO A 814 -21.15 1.89 23.84
C PRO A 814 -22.59 1.61 23.41
N ALA A 815 -22.85 1.65 22.12
CA ALA A 815 -24.19 1.45 21.56
C ALA A 815 -24.11 0.68 20.25
N ALA A 816 -25.15 -0.10 19.94
CA ALA A 816 -25.37 -0.63 18.61
C ALA A 816 -25.91 0.50 17.72
N ILE A 817 -25.37 0.64 16.51
CA ILE A 817 -25.81 1.58 15.49
C ILE A 817 -26.02 0.82 14.20
N ALA A 818 -27.24 0.78 13.71
CA ALA A 818 -27.60 0.03 12.51
C ALA A 818 -27.63 0.94 11.27
N SER A 819 -27.19 0.40 10.15
CA SER A 819 -27.32 1.01 8.83
C SER A 819 -27.72 -0.08 7.82
N VAL A 820 -28.45 0.29 6.79
CA VAL A 820 -28.93 -0.66 5.76
C VAL A 820 -28.46 -0.22 4.38
N GLU A 821 -28.04 -1.18 3.57
CA GLU A 821 -27.50 -0.92 2.24
C GLU A 821 -27.95 -2.02 1.25
N PRO A 822 -28.51 -1.66 0.08
CA PRO A 822 -28.93 -0.32 -0.31
C PRO A 822 -30.13 0.16 0.53
N ALA A 823 -30.29 1.49 0.61
CA ALA A 823 -31.36 2.11 1.40
C ALA A 823 -32.77 1.90 0.82
N SER A 824 -32.91 1.37 -0.39
CA SER A 824 -34.19 1.02 -1.01
C SER A 824 -33.99 -0.07 -2.08
N LEU A 825 -35.07 -0.81 -2.38
CA LEU A 825 -35.05 -1.80 -3.47
C LEU A 825 -36.17 -1.52 -4.48
N SER A 826 -35.85 -1.67 -5.76
CA SER A 826 -36.84 -1.53 -6.84
C SER A 826 -36.76 -2.71 -7.82
N TRP A 827 -37.89 -3.14 -8.35
CA TRP A 827 -37.98 -4.17 -9.41
C TRP A 827 -38.72 -3.58 -10.63
N ALA A 828 -38.18 -3.88 -11.81
CA ALA A 828 -38.81 -3.60 -13.08
C ALA A 828 -40.13 -4.39 -13.24
N GLY A 829 -40.79 -4.23 -14.37
CA GLY A 829 -42.05 -4.92 -14.68
C GLY A 829 -41.91 -6.45 -14.58
N HIS A 830 -42.80 -7.06 -13.77
CA HIS A 830 -42.81 -8.52 -13.55
C HIS A 830 -44.25 -9.01 -13.61
N ALA A 831 -44.50 -10.16 -14.24
CA ALA A 831 -45.86 -10.66 -14.43
C ALA A 831 -46.52 -11.03 -13.12
N VAL A 832 -47.79 -10.68 -13.01
CA VAL A 832 -48.61 -10.98 -11.80
C VAL A 832 -48.60 -12.47 -11.49
N GLY A 833 -48.34 -12.83 -10.23
CA GLY A 833 -48.29 -14.20 -9.76
C GLY A 833 -46.90 -14.86 -9.89
N THR A 834 -45.99 -14.30 -10.68
CA THR A 834 -44.62 -14.80 -10.82
C THR A 834 -43.69 -14.12 -9.82
N THR A 835 -42.54 -14.72 -9.53
CA THR A 835 -41.58 -14.20 -8.53
C THR A 835 -40.33 -13.67 -9.22
N ALA A 836 -39.99 -12.42 -9.00
CA ALA A 836 -38.80 -11.77 -9.51
C ALA A 836 -37.53 -12.32 -8.81
N ALA A 837 -36.39 -12.13 -9.45
CA ALA A 837 -35.08 -12.42 -8.87
C ALA A 837 -34.93 -11.70 -7.54
N ALA A 838 -34.25 -12.35 -6.61
CA ALA A 838 -33.97 -11.79 -5.29
C ALA A 838 -33.02 -10.59 -5.40
N LYS A 839 -33.22 -9.60 -4.52
CA LYS A 839 -32.27 -8.54 -4.24
C LYS A 839 -31.90 -8.56 -2.77
N THR A 840 -30.68 -8.20 -2.45
CA THR A 840 -30.15 -8.28 -1.08
C THR A 840 -30.13 -6.90 -0.45
N VAL A 841 -30.44 -6.85 0.84
CA VAL A 841 -30.16 -5.71 1.75
C VAL A 841 -29.17 -6.19 2.78
N SER A 842 -28.08 -5.48 2.94
CA SER A 842 -27.10 -5.69 4.00
C SER A 842 -27.49 -4.82 5.21
N LEU A 843 -27.59 -5.43 6.39
CA LEU A 843 -27.72 -4.74 7.66
C LEU A 843 -26.33 -4.68 8.30
N ILE A 844 -25.79 -3.48 8.46
CA ILE A 844 -24.41 -3.22 8.90
C ILE A 844 -24.47 -2.65 10.33
N ASN A 845 -23.63 -3.12 11.22
CA ASN A 845 -23.44 -2.54 12.54
C ASN A 845 -22.27 -1.54 12.54
N LYS A 846 -22.59 -0.25 12.60
CA LYS A 846 -21.59 0.83 12.75
C LYS A 846 -21.32 1.22 14.22
N GLY A 847 -22.00 0.58 15.16
CA GLY A 847 -21.82 0.81 16.60
C GLY A 847 -20.86 -0.20 17.24
N THR A 848 -20.38 0.11 18.42
CA THR A 848 -19.41 -0.71 19.16
C THR A 848 -20.05 -1.88 19.93
N VAL A 849 -21.37 -1.91 20.08
CA VAL A 849 -22.11 -3.02 20.70
C VAL A 849 -22.71 -3.89 19.63
N ALA A 850 -22.70 -5.20 19.82
CA ALA A 850 -23.27 -6.17 18.89
C ALA A 850 -24.74 -5.85 18.55
N LEU A 851 -25.05 -5.82 17.25
CA LEU A 851 -26.37 -5.52 16.72
C LEU A 851 -27.17 -6.83 16.58
N SER A 852 -28.27 -6.93 17.31
CA SER A 852 -29.12 -8.12 17.30
C SER A 852 -30.48 -7.81 16.68
N VAL A 853 -30.86 -8.55 15.64
CA VAL A 853 -32.16 -8.44 15.00
C VAL A 853 -33.20 -9.21 15.78
N SER A 854 -34.22 -8.49 16.24
CA SER A 854 -35.33 -9.09 17.02
C SER A 854 -36.47 -9.60 16.13
N SER A 855 -36.76 -8.92 15.05
CA SER A 855 -37.77 -9.36 14.08
C SER A 855 -37.61 -8.65 12.73
N ILE A 856 -38.07 -9.32 11.67
CA ILE A 856 -38.17 -8.75 10.32
C ILE A 856 -39.61 -8.90 9.84
N SER A 857 -40.18 -7.82 9.33
CA SER A 857 -41.48 -7.84 8.68
C SER A 857 -41.44 -7.14 7.33
N ILE A 858 -42.33 -7.53 6.42
CA ILE A 858 -42.31 -7.05 5.04
C ILE A 858 -43.77 -6.92 4.51
N THR A 859 -43.99 -5.91 3.69
CA THR A 859 -45.29 -5.67 3.07
C THR A 859 -45.70 -6.78 2.09
N ALA A 860 -46.99 -7.09 2.01
CA ALA A 860 -47.55 -8.09 1.09
C ALA A 860 -47.22 -7.74 -0.38
N GLY A 861 -46.95 -8.75 -1.18
CA GLY A 861 -46.41 -8.59 -2.54
C GLY A 861 -44.85 -8.68 -2.58
N PHE A 862 -44.24 -8.66 -1.41
CA PHE A 862 -42.81 -8.92 -1.23
C PHE A 862 -42.61 -10.06 -0.23
N SER A 863 -41.46 -10.71 -0.25
CA SER A 863 -41.06 -11.69 0.74
C SER A 863 -39.59 -11.55 1.07
N ALA A 864 -39.22 -11.77 2.32
CA ALA A 864 -37.86 -11.70 2.80
C ALA A 864 -37.39 -13.04 3.37
N THR A 865 -36.12 -13.34 3.15
CA THR A 865 -35.42 -14.45 3.82
C THR A 865 -34.30 -13.81 4.64
N ASN A 866 -34.31 -14.08 5.94
CA ASN A 866 -33.40 -13.49 6.90
C ASN A 866 -32.20 -14.43 7.14
N ALA A 867 -30.99 -13.92 6.91
CA ALA A 867 -29.76 -14.57 7.33
C ALA A 867 -29.14 -13.91 8.59
N CYS A 868 -29.76 -12.86 9.13
CA CYS A 868 -29.33 -12.17 10.35
C CYS A 868 -29.81 -12.94 11.60
N THR A 869 -29.36 -14.15 11.78
CA THR A 869 -29.78 -15.03 12.90
C THR A 869 -28.83 -14.98 14.08
N SER A 870 -27.64 -14.43 13.90
CA SER A 870 -26.64 -14.19 14.94
C SER A 870 -26.42 -12.70 15.11
N PRO A 871 -25.90 -12.22 16.25
CA PRO A 871 -25.55 -10.84 16.45
C PRO A 871 -24.51 -10.36 15.43
N VAL A 872 -24.74 -9.20 14.84
CA VAL A 872 -23.83 -8.55 13.90
C VAL A 872 -22.83 -7.73 14.70
N MET A 873 -21.57 -8.11 14.65
CA MET A 873 -20.49 -7.44 15.38
C MET A 873 -20.15 -6.07 14.76
N HIS A 874 -19.36 -5.28 15.44
CA HIS A 874 -18.92 -3.96 14.96
C HIS A 874 -18.33 -4.06 13.56
N LEU A 875 -18.76 -3.15 12.66
CA LEU A 875 -18.37 -3.09 11.24
C LEU A 875 -18.65 -4.34 10.41
N LYS A 876 -19.35 -5.32 10.96
CA LYS A 876 -19.82 -6.47 10.21
C LYS A 876 -21.23 -6.26 9.70
N HIS A 877 -21.65 -7.09 8.77
CA HIS A 877 -22.99 -7.06 8.21
C HIS A 877 -23.61 -8.46 8.17
N CYS A 878 -24.91 -8.49 7.99
CA CYS A 878 -25.66 -9.68 7.64
C CYS A 878 -26.64 -9.37 6.50
N SER A 879 -27.06 -10.37 5.76
CA SER A 879 -27.82 -10.19 4.54
C SER A 879 -29.29 -10.59 4.69
N ILE A 880 -30.18 -9.80 4.10
CA ILE A 880 -31.60 -10.08 3.99
C ILE A 880 -31.98 -10.14 2.52
N SER A 881 -32.37 -11.31 2.04
CA SER A 881 -32.76 -11.53 0.64
C SER A 881 -34.22 -11.22 0.45
N VAL A 882 -34.53 -10.27 -0.44
CA VAL A 882 -35.90 -9.80 -0.71
C VAL A 882 -36.33 -10.18 -2.12
N LYS A 883 -37.54 -10.72 -2.28
CA LYS A 883 -38.15 -11.06 -3.57
C LYS A 883 -39.45 -10.31 -3.75
N PHE A 884 -39.73 -9.94 -4.99
CA PHE A 884 -41.00 -9.30 -5.40
C PHE A 884 -41.88 -10.31 -6.12
N LYS A 885 -43.16 -10.41 -5.67
CA LYS A 885 -44.20 -11.24 -6.33
C LYS A 885 -45.46 -10.39 -6.44
N PRO A 886 -45.66 -9.69 -7.56
CA PRO A 886 -46.83 -8.83 -7.73
C PRO A 886 -48.13 -9.63 -7.65
N THR A 887 -49.09 -9.08 -6.95
CA THR A 887 -50.44 -9.63 -6.83
C THR A 887 -51.49 -8.94 -7.72
N VAL A 888 -51.13 -7.75 -8.22
CA VAL A 888 -51.96 -6.93 -9.11
C VAL A 888 -51.09 -6.25 -10.16
N VAL A 889 -51.71 -5.81 -11.24
CA VAL A 889 -51.06 -4.99 -12.28
C VAL A 889 -50.92 -3.56 -11.76
N GLY A 890 -49.80 -2.93 -11.96
CA GLY A 890 -49.51 -1.58 -11.52
C GLY A 890 -48.30 -1.49 -10.61
N THR A 891 -48.02 -0.32 -10.10
CA THR A 891 -46.93 -0.10 -9.14
C THR A 891 -47.39 -0.55 -7.75
N ILE A 892 -46.58 -1.38 -7.14
CA ILE A 892 -46.73 -1.88 -5.77
C ILE A 892 -45.59 -1.33 -4.95
N THR A 893 -45.89 -0.64 -3.89
CA THR A 893 -44.93 -0.13 -2.90
C THR A 893 -45.04 -0.87 -1.58
N GLY A 894 -43.98 -0.94 -0.85
CA GLY A 894 -43.93 -1.61 0.44
C GLY A 894 -42.70 -1.20 1.25
N THR A 895 -42.59 -1.81 2.40
CA THR A 895 -41.46 -1.57 3.31
C THR A 895 -40.98 -2.90 3.89
N LEU A 896 -39.66 -3.11 3.89
CA LEU A 896 -39.03 -4.07 4.76
C LEU A 896 -38.68 -3.35 6.06
N THR A 897 -39.20 -3.87 7.18
CA THR A 897 -38.91 -3.33 8.51
C THR A 897 -38.05 -4.30 9.29
N ILE A 898 -36.95 -3.84 9.81
CA ILE A 898 -35.99 -4.63 10.60
C ILE A 898 -35.98 -4.02 12.00
N ASN A 899 -36.40 -4.79 12.99
CA ASN A 899 -36.34 -4.38 14.39
C ASN A 899 -35.10 -4.98 15.02
N ASP A 900 -34.30 -4.14 15.60
CA ASP A 900 -33.00 -4.50 16.21
C ASP A 900 -32.77 -3.76 17.54
N ASN A 901 -31.61 -3.91 18.16
CA ASN A 901 -31.27 -3.27 19.42
C ASN A 901 -30.53 -1.93 19.26
N ALA A 902 -30.40 -1.41 18.05
CA ALA A 902 -29.76 -0.12 17.83
C ALA A 902 -30.69 1.04 18.30
N ALA A 903 -30.07 2.15 18.69
CA ALA A 903 -30.80 3.33 19.11
C ALA A 903 -31.66 3.94 17.98
N ASN A 904 -31.33 3.67 16.72
CA ASN A 904 -32.06 4.10 15.53
C ASN A 904 -33.01 3.01 14.96
N SER A 905 -33.32 1.98 15.74
CA SER A 905 -34.31 0.96 15.35
C SER A 905 -35.74 1.52 15.35
N PRO A 906 -36.63 1.06 14.43
CA PRO A 906 -36.40 0.06 13.39
C PRO A 906 -35.74 0.64 12.13
N GLN A 907 -35.00 -0.21 11.39
CA GLN A 907 -34.51 0.13 10.07
C GLN A 907 -35.64 -0.08 9.04
N LEU A 908 -35.85 0.90 8.19
CA LEU A 908 -36.92 0.89 7.19
C LEU A 908 -36.32 0.95 5.77
N VAL A 909 -36.60 -0.06 4.96
CA VAL A 909 -36.15 -0.11 3.56
C VAL A 909 -37.37 -0.03 2.63
N PRO A 910 -37.56 1.08 1.92
CA PRO A 910 -38.60 1.21 0.91
C PRO A 910 -38.44 0.21 -0.22
N LEU A 911 -39.56 -0.38 -0.63
CA LEU A 911 -39.65 -1.35 -1.72
C LEU A 911 -40.59 -0.86 -2.79
N THR A 912 -40.18 -0.98 -4.06
CA THR A 912 -41.04 -0.63 -5.19
C THR A 912 -40.93 -1.68 -6.29
N GLY A 913 -42.05 -2.17 -6.79
CA GLY A 913 -42.10 -3.08 -7.93
C GLY A 913 -43.27 -2.80 -8.85
N LYS A 914 -43.17 -3.15 -10.13
CA LYS A 914 -44.24 -2.97 -11.11
C LYS A 914 -44.80 -4.33 -11.54
N GLY A 915 -46.05 -4.64 -11.20
CA GLY A 915 -46.78 -5.77 -11.73
C GLY A 915 -47.20 -5.52 -13.18
N THR A 916 -47.01 -6.50 -14.05
CA THR A 916 -47.44 -6.49 -15.46
C THR A 916 -48.42 -7.63 -15.71
N LYS A 917 -49.12 -7.61 -16.86
CA LYS A 917 -50.05 -8.68 -17.25
C LYS A 917 -49.31 -9.96 -17.54
#